data_0db4137f2a4bf19988e04c8ec162527f
#
_entry.id   0db4137f2a4bf19988e04c8ec162527f
#
_cell.length_a   1.000
_cell.length_b   1.000
_cell.length_c   1.000
_cell.angle_alpha   90.00
_cell.angle_beta   90.00
_cell.angle_gamma   90.00
#
_symmetry.space_group_name_H-M   'P 1'
#
loop_
_entity.id
_entity.type
_entity.pdbx_description
1 polymer ?
#
loop_
_entity_poly.entity_id
_entity_poly.type
_entity_poly.pdbx_seq_one_letter_code
_entity_poly.pdbx_strand_id
1 'polypeptide(L)'
;MAAKKSGGLSPMMEQYFDVKSRYPGMLLFFRLGDFYEMFFDDAKTAADELDLVLTGKECGMDERAPMCGVPFHSADSYIAKLVNRGYKVAICEQLEDPKLVKGLVKRDVVRIITPGTVIEGNMLDDSTNNYLCCICRDEKETGLCFADVSTAEFHLTAIKGTDSENKIIDQLAAYMPKEVLVNSAALDYARAADFLKARNGTQAQLLEDEKFDYNAATELILETLKKDEISSLSLGSSKPVVRALGAVIGYLKDVQKKEEIEAPADIDYFESDRYLKLDMNARRNLELTKSMMTGDKRHSLLWVLDKTKTPMGRRMIRNWLERPLMSAAQIIKRQNAVGELVDNPELRDKLRTSFSGISDMERLMTRIAYSTANAKELKSLQQTVQRLPQIKSLLAGCQSALLKDISGSIDPLEDVEDLIDRAISEEPPLTVREGGMIKSGYNEQVDELRSVMEDGAGVVAAIEARQREETGIPKLKVGYNRVFGYYIEVTNSYKDMVPETYIRKQTLTNCERYITQELKELEGKIMGAKDRSVALEYQVFCSVRETISRETQRIQKTAKALAVLDTLASLAEAAATNNYCCPQISTNGVIDIKDGRHPVVEAIMNGAPFVPNDTVLDTSDNRCMIITGPNMAGKSTYMRQIALIVIMAQIGSFVPARSADIGIVDAVFTRVGAADDLATGRSTFMVEMSEVSDILKNATQNSLIILDEIGRGTSTFDGMSIARAVLEFVCKKKTLGAKTLFATHYHELTAMEGLLDGVKNYSIAVKKRGDDITFLRRIVRGGADESFGIEVAKLAGVPDSVVRRAKVILKELEQNKIDIEFKAEDAVLEEEEDIQYNFAANGKNEILEILKATDVNTLTPIEAMQTLYDLKKKAEEL
;
A
#
# COMPACT_ATOMS: atom_id res chain seq x y z
N MET A 1 -35.30 -55.26 1.19
CA MET A 1 -33.81 -55.26 1.18
C MET A 1 -33.36 -54.53 -0.07
N ALA A 2 -33.10 -53.23 0.06
CA ALA A 2 -32.57 -52.42 -1.03
C ALA A 2 -31.05 -52.57 -1.02
N ALA A 3 -30.48 -52.93 -2.15
CA ALA A 3 -29.06 -53.12 -2.36
C ALA A 3 -28.29 -51.82 -2.00
N LYS A 4 -27.36 -51.89 -1.06
CA LYS A 4 -26.34 -50.88 -0.81
C LYS A 4 -25.53 -50.69 -2.10
N LYS A 5 -25.68 -49.53 -2.74
CA LYS A 5 -24.77 -49.09 -3.80
C LYS A 5 -23.43 -48.83 -3.19
N SER A 6 -22.39 -49.48 -3.66
CA SER A 6 -20.98 -49.24 -3.38
C SER A 6 -20.66 -47.78 -3.72
N GLY A 7 -20.15 -47.04 -2.70
CA GLY A 7 -19.95 -45.62 -2.77
C GLY A 7 -18.85 -45.21 -3.75
N GLY A 8 -19.27 -44.64 -4.88
CA GLY A 8 -18.43 -43.75 -5.68
C GLY A 8 -18.85 -42.32 -5.44
N LEU A 9 -17.92 -41.38 -5.55
CA LEU A 9 -18.19 -39.93 -5.48
C LEU A 9 -19.32 -39.56 -6.46
N SER A 10 -20.12 -38.55 -6.11
CA SER A 10 -21.07 -37.99 -7.07
C SER A 10 -20.31 -37.33 -8.24
N PRO A 11 -20.83 -37.35 -9.50
CA PRO A 11 -20.12 -36.74 -10.62
C PRO A 11 -19.73 -35.28 -10.42
N MET A 12 -20.55 -34.53 -9.70
CA MET A 12 -20.25 -33.13 -9.32
C MET A 12 -19.05 -33.07 -8.35
N MET A 13 -18.93 -34.00 -7.43
CA MET A 13 -17.84 -34.02 -6.45
C MET A 13 -16.54 -34.53 -7.10
N GLU A 14 -16.61 -35.42 -8.07
CA GLU A 14 -15.46 -35.80 -8.91
C GLU A 14 -14.90 -34.57 -9.65
N GLN A 15 -15.77 -33.79 -10.28
CA GLN A 15 -15.39 -32.51 -10.93
C GLN A 15 -14.77 -31.51 -9.93
N TYR A 16 -15.34 -31.41 -8.71
CA TYR A 16 -14.78 -30.57 -7.66
C TYR A 16 -13.35 -30.96 -7.29
N PHE A 17 -13.10 -32.25 -7.06
CA PHE A 17 -11.77 -32.75 -6.71
C PHE A 17 -10.77 -32.60 -7.86
N ASP A 18 -11.18 -32.81 -9.10
CA ASP A 18 -10.34 -32.59 -10.26
C ASP A 18 -9.90 -31.12 -10.34
N VAL A 19 -10.83 -30.18 -10.19
CA VAL A 19 -10.51 -28.76 -10.15
C VAL A 19 -9.64 -28.43 -8.94
N LYS A 20 -10.00 -28.86 -7.73
CA LYS A 20 -9.28 -28.56 -6.50
C LYS A 20 -7.83 -29.04 -6.49
N SER A 21 -7.58 -30.22 -7.09
CA SER A 21 -6.22 -30.80 -7.16
C SER A 21 -5.25 -29.93 -7.97
N ARG A 22 -5.74 -29.13 -8.90
CA ARG A 22 -4.95 -28.19 -9.71
C ARG A 22 -4.62 -26.87 -8.99
N TYR A 23 -5.31 -26.58 -7.87
CA TYR A 23 -5.15 -25.33 -7.11
C TYR A 23 -4.94 -25.62 -5.61
N PRO A 24 -3.84 -26.30 -5.25
CA PRO A 24 -3.54 -26.60 -3.85
C PRO A 24 -3.29 -25.31 -3.06
N GLY A 25 -3.76 -25.26 -1.80
CA GLY A 25 -3.56 -24.12 -0.91
C GLY A 25 -4.42 -22.88 -1.20
N MET A 26 -5.31 -22.92 -2.22
CA MET A 26 -6.25 -21.84 -2.53
C MET A 26 -7.66 -22.22 -2.09
N LEU A 27 -8.45 -21.25 -1.63
CA LEU A 27 -9.87 -21.47 -1.34
C LEU A 27 -10.66 -21.52 -2.66
N LEU A 28 -11.32 -22.64 -2.94
CA LEU A 28 -12.05 -22.83 -4.20
C LEU A 28 -13.52 -22.41 -4.05
N PHE A 29 -13.89 -21.32 -4.69
CA PHE A 29 -15.26 -20.82 -4.82
C PHE A 29 -15.92 -21.50 -6.02
N PHE A 30 -16.61 -22.62 -5.76
CA PHE A 30 -17.14 -23.50 -6.78
C PHE A 30 -18.60 -23.13 -7.11
N ARG A 31 -18.87 -22.69 -8.32
CA ARG A 31 -20.20 -22.20 -8.74
C ARG A 31 -21.23 -23.32 -8.82
N LEU A 32 -22.30 -23.22 -8.05
CA LEU A 32 -23.46 -24.12 -8.09
C LEU A 32 -24.76 -23.29 -8.07
N GLY A 33 -25.36 -23.13 -9.24
CA GLY A 33 -26.54 -22.28 -9.42
C GLY A 33 -26.23 -20.83 -9.04
N ASP A 34 -26.98 -20.28 -8.08
CA ASP A 34 -26.84 -18.91 -7.60
C ASP A 34 -25.83 -18.74 -6.44
N PHE A 35 -25.09 -19.79 -6.09
CA PHE A 35 -24.12 -19.76 -5.01
C PHE A 35 -22.71 -20.14 -5.48
N TYR A 36 -21.70 -19.59 -4.79
CA TYR A 36 -20.39 -20.21 -4.68
C TYR A 36 -20.38 -21.08 -3.43
N GLU A 37 -20.17 -22.37 -3.60
CA GLU A 37 -20.07 -23.32 -2.50
C GLU A 37 -18.61 -23.74 -2.31
N MET A 38 -18.19 -23.85 -1.06
CA MET A 38 -16.88 -24.34 -0.63
C MET A 38 -17.09 -25.65 0.11
N PHE A 39 -16.14 -26.59 -0.01
CA PHE A 39 -16.27 -27.94 0.55
C PHE A 39 -15.04 -28.30 1.37
N PHE A 40 -15.19 -29.27 2.28
CA PHE A 40 -14.16 -29.84 3.14
C PHE A 40 -13.40 -28.79 3.94
N ASP A 41 -12.05 -28.77 3.87
CA ASP A 41 -11.22 -27.85 4.62
C ASP A 41 -11.39 -26.39 4.16
N ASP A 42 -11.65 -26.16 2.86
CA ASP A 42 -11.99 -24.82 2.36
C ASP A 42 -13.26 -24.28 3.02
N ALA A 43 -14.27 -25.15 3.23
CA ALA A 43 -15.51 -24.76 3.89
C ALA A 43 -15.30 -24.45 5.38
N LYS A 44 -14.48 -25.21 6.07
CA LYS A 44 -14.16 -24.95 7.49
C LYS A 44 -13.44 -23.62 7.63
N THR A 45 -12.36 -23.42 6.83
CA THR A 45 -11.61 -22.18 6.84
C THR A 45 -12.48 -20.97 6.49
N ALA A 46 -13.29 -21.08 5.42
CA ALA A 46 -14.15 -19.97 5.01
C ALA A 46 -15.29 -19.71 6.03
N ALA A 47 -15.82 -20.74 6.68
CA ALA A 47 -16.84 -20.58 7.73
C ALA A 47 -16.29 -19.82 8.93
N ASP A 48 -15.09 -20.18 9.40
CA ASP A 48 -14.42 -19.57 10.54
C ASP A 48 -14.01 -18.09 10.22
N GLU A 49 -13.49 -17.85 9.01
CA GLU A 49 -12.99 -16.53 8.63
C GLU A 49 -14.10 -15.54 8.24
N LEU A 50 -15.26 -16.04 7.79
CA LEU A 50 -16.35 -15.20 7.29
C LEU A 50 -17.59 -15.21 8.18
N ASP A 51 -17.55 -15.93 9.32
CA ASP A 51 -18.69 -16.16 10.22
C ASP A 51 -19.90 -16.80 9.46
N LEU A 52 -19.62 -17.79 8.59
CA LEU A 52 -20.63 -18.48 7.82
C LEU A 52 -21.08 -19.76 8.55
N VAL A 53 -22.35 -20.14 8.32
CA VAL A 53 -22.87 -21.40 8.85
C VAL A 53 -22.28 -22.57 8.08
N LEU A 54 -21.56 -23.46 8.80
CA LEU A 54 -21.09 -24.72 8.25
C LEU A 54 -22.23 -25.73 8.20
N THR A 55 -22.51 -26.25 7.00
CA THR A 55 -23.55 -27.26 6.74
C THR A 55 -22.93 -28.53 6.16
N GLY A 56 -23.74 -29.51 5.74
CA GLY A 56 -23.27 -30.72 5.11
C GLY A 56 -24.03 -31.03 3.82
N LYS A 57 -23.31 -31.42 2.77
CA LYS A 57 -23.85 -31.82 1.46
C LYS A 57 -23.59 -33.31 1.20
N GLU A 58 -24.58 -34.01 0.66
CA GLU A 58 -24.38 -35.40 0.21
C GLU A 58 -23.44 -35.44 -0.99
N CYS A 59 -22.38 -36.23 -0.89
CA CYS A 59 -21.30 -36.30 -1.86
C CYS A 59 -21.03 -37.70 -2.42
N GLY A 60 -21.83 -38.70 -1.99
CA GLY A 60 -21.63 -40.10 -2.34
C GLY A 60 -20.68 -40.86 -1.41
N MET A 61 -20.10 -40.21 -0.41
CA MET A 61 -19.36 -40.81 0.68
C MET A 61 -20.29 -41.20 1.87
N ASP A 62 -19.81 -41.99 2.80
CA ASP A 62 -20.58 -42.38 3.99
C ASP A 62 -20.91 -41.18 4.91
N GLU A 63 -20.08 -40.15 4.89
CA GLU A 63 -20.32 -38.91 5.62
C GLU A 63 -20.65 -37.76 4.65
N ARG A 64 -21.44 -36.81 5.14
CA ARG A 64 -21.72 -35.55 4.40
C ARG A 64 -20.47 -34.71 4.31
N ALA A 65 -20.15 -34.18 3.14
CA ALA A 65 -19.06 -33.21 2.99
C ALA A 65 -19.39 -31.91 3.74
N PRO A 66 -18.53 -31.43 4.65
CA PRO A 66 -18.67 -30.08 5.21
C PRO A 66 -18.77 -29.07 4.07
N MET A 67 -19.72 -28.14 4.16
CA MET A 67 -19.99 -27.15 3.11
C MET A 67 -20.45 -25.84 3.72
N CYS A 68 -19.97 -24.74 3.18
CA CYS A 68 -20.56 -23.40 3.33
C CYS A 68 -20.69 -22.75 1.96
N GLY A 69 -21.48 -21.69 1.86
CA GLY A 69 -21.69 -21.03 0.57
C GLY A 69 -22.13 -19.59 0.71
N VAL A 70 -21.82 -18.80 -0.32
CA VAL A 70 -22.20 -17.39 -0.42
C VAL A 70 -22.93 -17.14 -1.73
N PRO A 71 -23.94 -16.25 -1.77
CA PRO A 71 -24.61 -15.87 -3.00
C PRO A 71 -23.60 -15.26 -3.99
N PHE A 72 -23.64 -15.65 -5.26
CA PHE A 72 -22.63 -15.19 -6.22
C PHE A 72 -22.63 -13.68 -6.43
N HIS A 73 -23.79 -13.03 -6.32
CA HIS A 73 -23.93 -11.59 -6.51
C HIS A 73 -23.36 -10.76 -5.34
N SER A 74 -23.12 -11.37 -4.19
CA SER A 74 -22.49 -10.73 -3.02
C SER A 74 -21.09 -11.29 -2.70
N ALA A 75 -20.56 -12.19 -3.54
CA ALA A 75 -19.31 -12.91 -3.28
C ALA A 75 -18.11 -11.96 -3.10
N ASP A 76 -18.06 -10.85 -3.83
CA ASP A 76 -16.94 -9.90 -3.79
C ASP A 76 -16.64 -9.41 -2.37
N SER A 77 -17.66 -9.15 -1.56
CA SER A 77 -17.48 -8.68 -0.19
C SER A 77 -16.87 -9.75 0.74
N TYR A 78 -17.16 -11.02 0.49
CA TYR A 78 -16.59 -12.16 1.21
C TYR A 78 -15.16 -12.47 0.72
N ILE A 79 -14.94 -12.43 -0.60
CA ILE A 79 -13.62 -12.61 -1.20
C ILE A 79 -12.67 -11.52 -0.68
N ALA A 80 -13.12 -10.26 -0.62
CA ALA A 80 -12.35 -9.15 -0.07
C ALA A 80 -11.84 -9.43 1.36
N LYS A 81 -12.69 -9.97 2.23
CA LYS A 81 -12.31 -10.31 3.61
C LYS A 81 -11.22 -11.39 3.64
N LEU A 82 -11.36 -12.44 2.84
CA LEU A 82 -10.38 -13.54 2.77
C LEU A 82 -9.04 -13.06 2.20
N VAL A 83 -9.07 -12.32 1.10
CA VAL A 83 -7.87 -11.81 0.43
C VAL A 83 -7.12 -10.82 1.33
N ASN A 84 -7.83 -9.94 2.05
CA ASN A 84 -7.22 -9.03 3.03
C ASN A 84 -6.58 -9.76 4.22
N ARG A 85 -6.98 -11.00 4.51
CA ARG A 85 -6.35 -11.88 5.51
C ARG A 85 -5.23 -12.75 4.92
N GLY A 86 -4.88 -12.55 3.65
CA GLY A 86 -3.78 -13.24 2.96
C GLY A 86 -4.16 -14.52 2.23
N TYR A 87 -5.44 -14.91 2.21
CA TYR A 87 -5.89 -16.10 1.47
C TYR A 87 -5.93 -15.84 -0.04
N LYS A 88 -5.65 -16.88 -0.82
CA LYS A 88 -5.85 -16.90 -2.27
C LYS A 88 -7.16 -17.58 -2.59
N VAL A 89 -7.94 -17.00 -3.49
CA VAL A 89 -9.27 -17.47 -3.86
C VAL A 89 -9.32 -17.82 -5.35
N ALA A 90 -9.63 -19.08 -5.67
CA ALA A 90 -9.84 -19.54 -7.04
C ALA A 90 -11.34 -19.50 -7.36
N ILE A 91 -11.72 -18.73 -8.38
CA ILE A 91 -13.10 -18.57 -8.82
C ILE A 91 -13.38 -19.57 -9.92
N CYS A 92 -14.22 -20.54 -9.61
CA CYS A 92 -14.64 -21.60 -10.54
C CYS A 92 -16.05 -21.32 -11.04
N GLU A 93 -16.19 -21.08 -12.34
CA GLU A 93 -17.46 -20.76 -13.02
C GLU A 93 -17.96 -21.88 -13.89
N GLN A 94 -19.26 -21.83 -14.20
CA GLN A 94 -19.90 -22.68 -15.19
C GLN A 94 -19.55 -22.16 -16.59
N LEU A 95 -18.90 -22.99 -17.42
CA LEU A 95 -18.49 -22.63 -18.78
C LEU A 95 -19.61 -22.84 -19.83
N GLU A 96 -20.68 -23.50 -19.42
CA GLU A 96 -21.80 -23.87 -20.31
C GLU A 96 -23.12 -23.38 -19.70
N ASP A 97 -24.10 -23.02 -20.53
CA ASP A 97 -25.44 -22.67 -20.06
C ASP A 97 -26.16 -23.90 -19.52
N PRO A 98 -26.54 -23.96 -18.24
CA PRO A 98 -27.28 -25.09 -17.68
C PRO A 98 -28.59 -25.44 -18.40
N LYS A 99 -29.19 -24.48 -19.10
CA LYS A 99 -30.45 -24.68 -19.86
C LYS A 99 -30.24 -25.45 -21.17
N LEU A 100 -29.02 -25.44 -21.70
CA LEU A 100 -28.70 -26.03 -23.02
C LEU A 100 -28.05 -27.42 -22.90
N VAL A 101 -27.52 -27.77 -21.73
CA VAL A 101 -26.74 -29.02 -21.52
C VAL A 101 -27.60 -30.07 -20.83
N LYS A 102 -27.66 -31.26 -21.41
CA LYS A 102 -28.24 -32.47 -20.78
C LYS A 102 -27.16 -33.19 -19.97
N GLY A 103 -27.05 -32.89 -18.66
CA GLY A 103 -26.08 -33.54 -17.79
C GLY A 103 -25.35 -32.59 -16.87
N LEU A 104 -24.10 -32.95 -16.46
CA LEU A 104 -23.26 -32.15 -15.60
C LEU A 104 -22.61 -31.01 -16.41
N VAL A 105 -22.89 -29.77 -16.02
CA VAL A 105 -22.29 -28.56 -16.63
C VAL A 105 -20.79 -28.54 -16.34
N LYS A 106 -20.00 -28.27 -17.39
CA LYS A 106 -18.55 -28.13 -17.26
C LYS A 106 -18.19 -26.87 -16.45
N ARG A 107 -17.26 -26.99 -15.50
CA ARG A 107 -16.74 -25.92 -14.66
C ARG A 107 -15.24 -25.90 -14.72
N ASP A 108 -14.67 -24.71 -14.67
CA ASP A 108 -13.23 -24.52 -14.53
C ASP A 108 -12.94 -23.20 -13.82
N VAL A 109 -11.69 -23.04 -13.32
CA VAL A 109 -11.23 -21.81 -12.72
C VAL A 109 -10.98 -20.78 -13.82
N VAL A 110 -11.77 -19.71 -13.77
CA VAL A 110 -11.68 -18.58 -14.71
C VAL A 110 -10.75 -17.47 -14.23
N ARG A 111 -10.49 -17.43 -12.93
CA ARG A 111 -9.62 -16.41 -12.31
C ARG A 111 -9.19 -16.84 -10.92
N ILE A 112 -7.98 -16.40 -10.53
CA ILE A 112 -7.48 -16.49 -9.15
C ILE A 112 -7.35 -15.06 -8.62
N ILE A 113 -7.81 -14.81 -7.40
CA ILE A 113 -7.66 -13.52 -6.72
C ILE A 113 -6.69 -13.70 -5.58
N THR A 114 -5.59 -12.94 -5.60
CA THR A 114 -4.54 -12.97 -4.58
C THR A 114 -4.35 -11.58 -3.98
N PRO A 115 -3.73 -11.43 -2.79
CA PRO A 115 -3.55 -10.13 -2.15
C PRO A 115 -2.87 -9.07 -3.04
N GLY A 116 -1.92 -9.49 -3.89
CA GLY A 116 -1.16 -8.59 -4.79
C GLY A 116 -1.83 -8.33 -6.14
N THR A 117 -2.88 -9.08 -6.50
CA THR A 117 -3.48 -9.02 -7.85
C THR A 117 -4.93 -8.54 -7.86
N VAL A 118 -5.40 -7.95 -6.77
CA VAL A 118 -6.75 -7.35 -6.67
C VAL A 118 -6.87 -6.14 -7.60
N ILE A 119 -7.97 -6.09 -8.37
CA ILE A 119 -8.31 -4.95 -9.25
C ILE A 119 -9.69 -4.35 -8.93
N GLU A 120 -10.51 -5.02 -8.12
CA GLU A 120 -11.85 -4.59 -7.73
C GLU A 120 -11.76 -3.39 -6.77
N GLY A 121 -12.41 -2.28 -7.12
CA GLY A 121 -12.34 -1.03 -6.34
C GLY A 121 -12.88 -1.17 -4.91
N ASN A 122 -13.87 -2.03 -4.68
CA ASN A 122 -14.43 -2.29 -3.34
C ASN A 122 -13.50 -3.12 -2.42
N MET A 123 -12.42 -3.70 -2.97
CA MET A 123 -11.41 -4.47 -2.24
C MET A 123 -10.13 -3.67 -1.97
N LEU A 124 -9.98 -2.50 -2.58
CA LEU A 124 -8.79 -1.67 -2.54
C LEU A 124 -9.00 -0.41 -1.70
N ASP A 125 -7.94 0.04 -1.02
CA ASP A 125 -7.90 1.37 -0.39
C ASP A 125 -7.56 2.42 -1.45
N ASP A 126 -8.40 3.47 -1.57
CA ASP A 126 -8.22 4.55 -2.53
C ASP A 126 -6.93 5.35 -2.31
N SER A 127 -6.41 5.36 -1.09
CA SER A 127 -5.26 6.17 -0.68
C SER A 127 -3.92 5.45 -0.77
N THR A 128 -3.91 4.16 -1.12
CA THR A 128 -2.70 3.33 -1.17
C THR A 128 -2.64 2.50 -2.45
N ASN A 129 -1.42 2.26 -2.92
CA ASN A 129 -1.15 1.28 -3.97
C ASN A 129 -1.24 -0.15 -3.42
N ASN A 130 -1.47 -1.12 -4.31
CA ASN A 130 -1.56 -2.54 -3.99
C ASN A 130 -0.44 -3.31 -4.69
N TYR A 131 0.76 -3.32 -4.09
CA TYR A 131 1.93 -3.88 -4.76
C TYR A 131 2.04 -5.40 -4.60
N LEU A 132 2.30 -6.05 -5.74
CA LEU A 132 2.93 -7.36 -5.89
C LEU A 132 4.43 -7.14 -6.06
N CYS A 133 5.28 -7.85 -5.34
CA CYS A 133 6.73 -7.76 -5.48
C CYS A 133 7.31 -9.06 -6.03
N CYS A 134 8.33 -8.97 -6.88
CA CYS A 134 9.15 -10.11 -7.25
C CYS A 134 10.62 -9.81 -6.93
N ILE A 135 11.28 -10.74 -6.23
CA ILE A 135 12.69 -10.68 -5.87
C ILE A 135 13.43 -11.80 -6.63
N CYS A 136 14.25 -11.43 -7.57
CA CYS A 136 15.10 -12.36 -8.32
C CYS A 136 16.56 -12.13 -7.96
N ARG A 137 17.14 -13.01 -7.15
CA ARG A 137 18.57 -12.97 -6.79
C ARG A 137 19.41 -13.74 -7.80
N ASP A 138 20.54 -13.17 -8.16
CA ASP A 138 21.65 -13.80 -8.88
C ASP A 138 22.91 -13.72 -8.01
N GLU A 139 24.04 -14.31 -8.43
CA GLU A 139 25.31 -14.30 -7.68
C GLU A 139 25.85 -12.89 -7.37
N LYS A 140 25.62 -11.92 -8.27
CA LYS A 140 26.23 -10.58 -8.20
C LYS A 140 25.25 -9.46 -7.87
N GLU A 141 23.97 -9.64 -8.17
CA GLU A 141 22.97 -8.60 -8.01
C GLU A 141 21.57 -9.20 -7.80
N THR A 142 20.66 -8.39 -7.28
CA THR A 142 19.27 -8.78 -7.09
C THR A 142 18.37 -7.82 -7.85
N GLY A 143 17.50 -8.34 -8.70
CA GLY A 143 16.44 -7.59 -9.39
C GLY A 143 15.18 -7.56 -8.56
N LEU A 144 14.58 -6.38 -8.42
CA LEU A 144 13.29 -6.17 -7.80
C LEU A 144 12.29 -5.63 -8.83
N CYS A 145 11.09 -6.17 -8.80
CA CYS A 145 9.94 -5.67 -9.56
C CYS A 145 8.77 -5.46 -8.59
N PHE A 146 8.29 -4.22 -8.47
CA PHE A 146 7.07 -3.88 -7.73
C PHE A 146 5.99 -3.51 -8.73
N ALA A 147 4.91 -4.26 -8.78
CA ALA A 147 3.82 -4.08 -9.72
C ALA A 147 2.51 -3.77 -8.97
N ASP A 148 1.89 -2.63 -9.25
CA ASP A 148 0.51 -2.38 -8.88
C ASP A 148 -0.39 -2.72 -10.07
N VAL A 149 -1.00 -3.89 -10.02
CA VAL A 149 -1.87 -4.40 -11.10
C VAL A 149 -3.10 -3.52 -11.27
N SER A 150 -3.58 -2.88 -10.19
CA SER A 150 -4.78 -2.05 -10.22
C SER A 150 -4.59 -0.72 -10.95
N THR A 151 -3.37 -0.20 -11.02
CA THR A 151 -2.99 1.03 -11.73
C THR A 151 -2.15 0.75 -12.98
N ALA A 152 -1.72 -0.50 -13.18
CA ALA A 152 -0.81 -0.95 -14.23
C ALA A 152 0.57 -0.24 -14.19
N GLU A 153 1.06 0.11 -12.99
CA GLU A 153 2.37 0.71 -12.75
C GLU A 153 3.38 -0.34 -12.26
N PHE A 154 4.57 -0.35 -12.89
CA PHE A 154 5.64 -1.27 -12.56
C PHE A 154 6.92 -0.48 -12.24
N HIS A 155 7.48 -0.71 -11.05
CA HIS A 155 8.73 -0.08 -10.61
C HIS A 155 9.81 -1.14 -10.49
N LEU A 156 10.94 -0.90 -11.12
CA LEU A 156 12.03 -1.85 -11.26
C LEU A 156 13.33 -1.26 -10.72
N THR A 157 14.11 -2.06 -10.02
CA THR A 157 15.46 -1.66 -9.58
C THR A 157 16.38 -2.84 -9.44
N ALA A 158 17.68 -2.58 -9.58
CA ALA A 158 18.75 -3.55 -9.33
C ALA A 158 19.52 -3.17 -8.06
N ILE A 159 19.71 -4.14 -7.17
CA ILE A 159 20.48 -3.97 -5.94
C ILE A 159 21.78 -4.73 -6.04
N LYS A 160 22.91 -4.04 -5.79
CA LYS A 160 24.27 -4.56 -5.87
C LYS A 160 25.00 -4.39 -4.54
N GLY A 161 26.00 -5.25 -4.31
CA GLY A 161 26.94 -5.17 -3.19
C GLY A 161 26.61 -6.10 -2.02
N THR A 162 27.50 -6.08 -1.02
CA THR A 162 27.48 -7.00 0.13
C THR A 162 26.32 -6.74 1.10
N ASP A 163 25.77 -5.51 1.14
CA ASP A 163 24.63 -5.13 2.01
C ASP A 163 23.30 -5.16 1.25
N SER A 164 23.14 -6.09 0.32
CA SER A 164 21.97 -6.19 -0.54
C SER A 164 20.67 -6.45 0.24
N GLU A 165 20.72 -7.27 1.29
CA GLU A 165 19.52 -7.61 2.07
C GLU A 165 18.91 -6.40 2.81
N ASN A 166 19.74 -5.54 3.43
CA ASN A 166 19.24 -4.32 4.07
C ASN A 166 18.61 -3.37 3.04
N LYS A 167 19.24 -3.20 1.88
CA LYS A 167 18.68 -2.38 0.79
C LYS A 167 17.36 -2.95 0.26
N ILE A 168 17.21 -4.28 0.21
CA ILE A 168 15.94 -4.94 -0.13
C ILE A 168 14.89 -4.62 0.92
N ILE A 169 15.22 -4.73 2.21
CA ILE A 169 14.30 -4.40 3.32
C ILE A 169 13.85 -2.93 3.23
N ASP A 170 14.76 -2.00 2.91
CA ASP A 170 14.41 -0.58 2.71
C ASP A 170 13.39 -0.40 1.57
N GLN A 171 13.56 -1.12 0.45
CA GLN A 171 12.59 -1.09 -0.67
C GLN A 171 11.26 -1.75 -0.27
N LEU A 172 11.30 -2.90 0.39
CA LEU A 172 10.09 -3.56 0.90
C LEU A 172 9.34 -2.66 1.89
N ALA A 173 10.05 -1.90 2.73
CA ALA A 173 9.46 -0.92 3.64
C ALA A 173 8.84 0.28 2.92
N ALA A 174 9.42 0.70 1.78
CA ALA A 174 8.89 1.80 0.98
C ALA A 174 7.62 1.42 0.22
N TYR A 175 7.59 0.22 -0.37
CA TYR A 175 6.48 -0.24 -1.21
C TYR A 175 5.41 -1.03 -0.41
N MET A 176 5.77 -1.66 0.72
CA MET A 176 4.88 -2.46 1.57
C MET A 176 4.04 -3.46 0.77
N PRO A 177 4.66 -4.37 -0.02
CA PRO A 177 3.93 -5.25 -0.91
C PRO A 177 3.00 -6.19 -0.14
N LYS A 178 1.84 -6.50 -0.73
CA LYS A 178 0.85 -7.43 -0.18
C LYS A 178 1.14 -8.88 -0.51
N GLU A 179 1.94 -9.10 -1.55
CA GLU A 179 2.35 -10.42 -2.00
C GLU A 179 3.78 -10.34 -2.53
N VAL A 180 4.60 -11.37 -2.27
CA VAL A 180 6.01 -11.41 -2.68
C VAL A 180 6.31 -12.74 -3.35
N LEU A 181 6.90 -12.68 -4.54
CA LEU A 181 7.37 -13.81 -5.32
C LEU A 181 8.89 -13.87 -5.26
N VAL A 182 9.47 -15.05 -5.14
CA VAL A 182 10.93 -15.23 -5.04
C VAL A 182 11.42 -16.40 -5.86
N ASN A 183 12.66 -16.33 -6.37
CA ASN A 183 13.37 -17.49 -6.88
C ASN A 183 14.08 -18.25 -5.75
N SER A 184 14.57 -19.45 -6.03
CA SER A 184 15.24 -20.30 -5.03
C SER A 184 16.40 -19.60 -4.32
N ALA A 185 17.24 -18.86 -5.05
CA ALA A 185 18.38 -18.13 -4.50
C ALA A 185 17.98 -17.00 -3.53
N ALA A 186 16.81 -16.40 -3.68
CA ALA A 186 16.36 -15.31 -2.80
C ALA A 186 15.84 -15.81 -1.44
N LEU A 187 15.64 -17.11 -1.24
CA LEU A 187 15.28 -17.70 0.07
C LEU A 187 16.37 -17.50 1.14
N ASP A 188 17.62 -17.26 0.73
CA ASP A 188 18.73 -16.95 1.67
C ASP A 188 18.54 -15.58 2.37
N TYR A 189 17.63 -14.72 1.91
CA TYR A 189 17.32 -13.44 2.55
C TYR A 189 16.38 -13.62 3.75
N ALA A 190 16.88 -14.25 4.81
CA ALA A 190 16.10 -14.61 5.99
C ALA A 190 15.52 -13.37 6.71
N ARG A 191 16.30 -12.29 6.84
CA ARG A 191 15.86 -11.05 7.51
C ARG A 191 14.76 -10.33 6.72
N ALA A 192 14.82 -10.37 5.39
CA ALA A 192 13.76 -9.83 4.54
C ALA A 192 12.46 -10.64 4.69
N ALA A 193 12.55 -11.97 4.78
CA ALA A 193 11.41 -12.85 5.03
C ALA A 193 10.79 -12.60 6.42
N ASP A 194 11.60 -12.48 7.47
CA ASP A 194 11.16 -12.13 8.83
C ASP A 194 10.49 -10.75 8.87
N PHE A 195 11.05 -9.77 8.16
CA PHE A 195 10.46 -8.44 8.02
C PHE A 195 9.04 -8.49 7.43
N LEU A 196 8.85 -9.22 6.32
CA LEU A 196 7.55 -9.36 5.66
C LEU A 196 6.53 -10.03 6.60
N LYS A 197 6.93 -11.12 7.26
CA LYS A 197 6.07 -11.86 8.20
C LYS A 197 5.66 -11.01 9.40
N ALA A 198 6.60 -10.28 10.01
CA ALA A 198 6.36 -9.47 11.21
C ALA A 198 5.45 -8.26 10.93
N ARG A 199 5.49 -7.68 9.72
CA ARG A 199 4.79 -6.43 9.39
C ARG A 199 3.42 -6.61 8.77
N ASN A 200 3.30 -7.54 7.81
CA ASN A 200 2.08 -7.70 7.02
C ASN A 200 1.49 -9.11 7.13
N GLY A 201 2.14 -10.04 7.83
CA GLY A 201 1.83 -11.46 7.74
C GLY A 201 2.10 -12.03 6.34
N THR A 202 2.76 -11.26 5.46
CA THR A 202 3.04 -11.66 4.08
C THR A 202 4.14 -12.72 4.08
N GLN A 203 3.89 -13.84 3.42
CA GLN A 203 4.90 -14.85 3.18
C GLN A 203 5.40 -14.76 1.75
N ALA A 204 6.73 -14.91 1.57
CA ALA A 204 7.31 -15.01 0.25
C ALA A 204 6.91 -16.35 -0.39
N GLN A 205 6.39 -16.27 -1.61
CA GLN A 205 6.03 -17.45 -2.40
C GLN A 205 7.19 -17.81 -3.32
N LEU A 206 7.71 -19.02 -3.15
CA LEU A 206 8.68 -19.58 -4.09
C LEU A 206 7.98 -19.89 -5.42
N LEU A 207 8.53 -19.38 -6.51
CA LEU A 207 8.20 -19.81 -7.87
C LEU A 207 9.26 -20.78 -8.38
N GLU A 208 8.87 -21.64 -9.31
CA GLU A 208 9.77 -22.54 -10.02
C GLU A 208 10.84 -21.75 -10.76
N ASP A 209 12.12 -22.19 -10.68
CA ASP A 209 13.26 -21.46 -11.27
C ASP A 209 13.16 -21.31 -12.78
N GLU A 210 12.41 -22.17 -13.45
CA GLU A 210 12.08 -22.09 -14.88
C GLU A 210 11.34 -20.80 -15.24
N LYS A 211 10.50 -20.26 -14.32
CA LYS A 211 9.82 -18.96 -14.48
C LYS A 211 10.77 -17.75 -14.50
N PHE A 212 12.02 -17.98 -14.09
CA PHE A 212 13.09 -16.98 -14.09
C PHE A 212 14.11 -17.20 -15.21
N ASP A 213 13.82 -18.01 -16.23
CA ASP A 213 14.70 -18.11 -17.41
C ASP A 213 14.78 -16.77 -18.14
N TYR A 214 16.00 -16.33 -18.45
CA TYR A 214 16.23 -15.01 -19.06
C TYR A 214 15.64 -14.90 -20.48
N ASN A 215 15.76 -15.94 -21.29
CA ASN A 215 15.30 -15.90 -22.67
C ASN A 215 13.75 -15.95 -22.72
N ALA A 216 13.16 -16.85 -21.95
CA ALA A 216 11.71 -16.94 -21.83
C ALA A 216 11.10 -15.64 -21.25
N ALA A 217 11.74 -15.05 -20.22
CA ALA A 217 11.32 -13.75 -19.67
C ALA A 217 11.42 -12.63 -20.72
N THR A 218 12.49 -12.61 -21.51
CA THR A 218 12.68 -11.61 -22.56
C THR A 218 11.61 -11.72 -23.64
N GLU A 219 11.34 -12.93 -24.14
CA GLU A 219 10.30 -13.18 -25.15
C GLU A 219 8.92 -12.78 -24.63
N LEU A 220 8.58 -13.18 -23.41
CA LEU A 220 7.31 -12.85 -22.76
C LEU A 220 7.10 -11.33 -22.59
N ILE A 221 8.15 -10.60 -22.19
CA ILE A 221 8.12 -9.15 -22.03
C ILE A 221 7.89 -8.47 -23.38
N LEU A 222 8.66 -8.87 -24.41
CA LEU A 222 8.56 -8.27 -25.74
C LEU A 222 7.19 -8.52 -26.39
N GLU A 223 6.66 -9.73 -26.26
CA GLU A 223 5.31 -10.08 -26.70
C GLU A 223 4.26 -9.20 -26.00
N THR A 224 4.33 -9.12 -24.66
CA THR A 224 3.33 -8.38 -23.85
C THR A 224 3.36 -6.89 -24.14
N LEU A 225 4.57 -6.31 -24.27
CA LEU A 225 4.74 -4.87 -24.51
C LEU A 225 4.71 -4.47 -25.98
N LYS A 226 4.60 -5.45 -26.89
CA LYS A 226 4.63 -5.26 -28.36
C LYS A 226 5.86 -4.45 -28.79
N LYS A 227 7.04 -4.87 -28.30
CA LYS A 227 8.33 -4.25 -28.58
C LYS A 227 9.26 -5.25 -29.26
N ASP A 228 10.17 -4.74 -30.08
CA ASP A 228 11.10 -5.58 -30.84
C ASP A 228 12.36 -5.92 -30.01
N GLU A 229 12.79 -5.05 -29.10
CA GLU A 229 14.03 -5.22 -28.34
C GLU A 229 13.88 -4.75 -26.88
N ILE A 230 14.49 -5.49 -25.97
CA ILE A 230 14.58 -5.17 -24.52
C ILE A 230 15.32 -3.83 -24.27
N SER A 231 16.30 -3.50 -25.10
CA SER A 231 17.06 -2.24 -25.03
C SER A 231 16.17 -1.00 -25.11
N SER A 232 15.02 -1.10 -25.82
CA SER A 232 14.05 -0.01 -25.92
C SER A 232 13.31 0.33 -24.64
N LEU A 233 13.35 -0.56 -23.63
CA LEU A 233 12.62 -0.43 -22.37
C LEU A 233 13.41 0.28 -21.26
N SER A 234 14.68 0.66 -21.53
CA SER A 234 15.54 1.32 -20.53
C SER A 234 15.63 0.58 -19.18
N LEU A 235 15.57 -0.77 -19.18
CA LEU A 235 15.58 -1.60 -17.95
C LEU A 235 16.99 -1.72 -17.33
N GLY A 236 17.95 -0.94 -17.74
CA GLY A 236 19.34 -1.10 -17.37
C GLY A 236 19.96 -2.37 -17.97
N SER A 237 21.19 -2.69 -17.55
CA SER A 237 21.90 -3.90 -18.00
C SER A 237 21.69 -5.11 -17.09
N SER A 238 20.75 -5.03 -16.13
CA SER A 238 20.57 -6.05 -15.08
C SER A 238 19.70 -7.20 -15.56
N LYS A 239 20.29 -8.39 -15.71
CA LYS A 239 19.55 -9.61 -16.04
C LYS A 239 18.51 -10.01 -14.99
N PRO A 240 18.81 -9.95 -13.66
CA PRO A 240 17.81 -10.26 -12.65
C PRO A 240 16.58 -9.35 -12.68
N VAL A 241 16.69 -8.09 -13.13
CA VAL A 241 15.53 -7.19 -13.31
C VAL A 241 14.62 -7.69 -14.44
N VAL A 242 15.20 -8.09 -15.57
CA VAL A 242 14.43 -8.67 -16.68
C VAL A 242 13.74 -9.96 -16.24
N ARG A 243 14.44 -10.84 -15.52
CA ARG A 243 13.87 -12.07 -14.96
C ARG A 243 12.72 -11.80 -13.98
N ALA A 244 12.90 -10.81 -13.08
CA ALA A 244 11.86 -10.43 -12.12
C ALA A 244 10.60 -9.89 -12.82
N LEU A 245 10.78 -9.04 -13.84
CA LEU A 245 9.66 -8.51 -14.65
C LEU A 245 8.95 -9.63 -15.40
N GLY A 246 9.70 -10.52 -16.06
CA GLY A 246 9.13 -11.68 -16.77
C GLY A 246 8.36 -12.62 -15.85
N ALA A 247 8.89 -12.88 -14.64
CA ALA A 247 8.21 -13.70 -13.64
C ALA A 247 6.90 -13.07 -13.16
N VAL A 248 6.85 -11.75 -12.96
CA VAL A 248 5.60 -11.03 -12.62
C VAL A 248 4.58 -11.13 -13.75
N ILE A 249 4.97 -10.87 -14.99
CA ILE A 249 4.09 -10.96 -16.16
C ILE A 249 3.56 -12.39 -16.32
N GLY A 250 4.43 -13.40 -16.20
CA GLY A 250 4.02 -14.82 -16.24
C GLY A 250 3.06 -15.19 -15.11
N TYR A 251 3.32 -14.73 -13.90
CA TYR A 251 2.44 -14.93 -12.75
C TYR A 251 1.05 -14.29 -12.99
N LEU A 252 1.01 -13.08 -13.54
CA LEU A 252 -0.25 -12.41 -13.86
C LEU A 252 -1.05 -13.17 -14.94
N LYS A 253 -0.41 -13.71 -15.98
CA LYS A 253 -1.07 -14.60 -16.96
C LYS A 253 -1.68 -15.83 -16.27
N ASP A 254 -0.91 -16.48 -15.39
CA ASP A 254 -1.35 -17.69 -14.67
C ASP A 254 -2.56 -17.41 -13.76
N VAL A 255 -2.55 -16.29 -13.02
CA VAL A 255 -3.59 -15.90 -12.06
C VAL A 255 -4.85 -15.43 -12.75
N GLN A 256 -4.73 -14.70 -13.86
CA GLN A 256 -5.87 -14.17 -14.59
C GLN A 256 -6.46 -15.14 -15.64
N LYS A 257 -5.77 -16.25 -15.87
CA LYS A 257 -6.20 -17.27 -16.84
C LYS A 257 -6.45 -16.71 -18.26
N LYS A 258 -5.62 -15.73 -18.65
CA LYS A 258 -5.65 -15.10 -19.96
C LYS A 258 -4.32 -15.31 -20.67
N GLU A 259 -4.38 -15.61 -21.96
CA GLU A 259 -3.18 -15.72 -22.79
C GLU A 259 -2.52 -14.35 -23.01
N GLU A 260 -3.35 -13.32 -23.23
CA GLU A 260 -2.91 -11.94 -23.33
C GLU A 260 -3.30 -11.17 -22.05
N ILE A 261 -2.33 -10.52 -21.43
CA ILE A 261 -2.56 -9.52 -20.38
C ILE A 261 -2.32 -8.13 -20.96
N GLU A 262 -3.03 -7.16 -20.40
CA GLU A 262 -2.77 -5.75 -20.74
C GLU A 262 -1.33 -5.39 -20.42
N ALA A 263 -0.69 -4.70 -21.37
CA ALA A 263 0.66 -4.19 -21.16
C ALA A 263 0.68 -3.21 -19.99
N PRO A 264 1.73 -3.23 -19.13
CA PRO A 264 1.93 -2.18 -18.16
C PRO A 264 1.88 -0.80 -18.80
N ALA A 265 1.14 0.11 -18.17
CA ALA A 265 1.02 1.47 -18.66
C ALA A 265 2.29 2.29 -18.46
N ASP A 266 2.99 2.00 -17.36
CA ASP A 266 4.21 2.67 -16.99
C ASP A 266 5.21 1.67 -16.40
N ILE A 267 6.42 1.67 -16.93
CA ILE A 267 7.55 0.88 -16.44
C ILE A 267 8.65 1.86 -16.07
N ASP A 268 8.86 2.07 -14.76
CA ASP A 268 9.88 2.97 -14.21
C ASP A 268 11.06 2.15 -13.67
N TYR A 269 12.16 2.09 -14.42
CA TYR A 269 13.43 1.61 -13.88
C TYR A 269 14.14 2.76 -13.17
N PHE A 270 14.50 2.56 -11.92
CA PHE A 270 15.21 3.56 -11.12
C PHE A 270 16.46 2.98 -10.47
N GLU A 271 17.48 3.79 -10.38
CA GLU A 271 18.68 3.51 -9.58
C GLU A 271 18.41 3.89 -8.11
N SER A 272 19.00 3.17 -7.19
CA SER A 272 18.76 3.32 -5.73
C SER A 272 19.14 4.71 -5.19
N ASP A 273 19.96 5.48 -5.92
CA ASP A 273 20.41 6.84 -5.58
C ASP A 273 19.52 7.97 -6.14
N ARG A 274 18.48 7.63 -6.90
CA ARG A 274 17.51 8.63 -7.43
C ARG A 274 16.70 9.30 -6.33
N TYR A 275 16.49 8.61 -5.22
CA TYR A 275 15.66 9.07 -4.11
C TYR A 275 16.44 9.16 -2.80
N LEU A 276 16.04 10.11 -1.94
CA LEU A 276 16.51 10.20 -0.57
C LEU A 276 16.26 8.87 0.15
N LYS A 277 17.30 8.30 0.72
CA LYS A 277 17.21 7.06 1.49
C LYS A 277 16.53 7.34 2.84
N LEU A 278 15.40 6.68 3.04
CA LEU A 278 14.64 6.65 4.29
C LEU A 278 14.54 5.20 4.74
N ASP A 279 15.25 4.83 5.78
CA ASP A 279 15.11 3.51 6.36
C ASP A 279 13.76 3.33 7.08
N MET A 280 13.46 2.13 7.48
CA MET A 280 12.20 1.81 8.18
C MET A 280 12.07 2.61 9.49
N ASN A 281 13.17 2.79 10.21
CA ASN A 281 13.17 3.50 11.48
C ASN A 281 12.90 5.00 11.28
N ALA A 282 13.50 5.63 10.27
CA ALA A 282 13.21 7.01 9.91
C ALA A 282 11.74 7.22 9.54
N ARG A 283 11.17 6.34 8.68
CA ARG A 283 9.75 6.39 8.30
C ARG A 283 8.81 6.33 9.51
N ARG A 284 9.09 5.40 10.44
CA ARG A 284 8.31 5.19 11.66
C ARG A 284 8.50 6.33 12.66
N ASN A 285 9.75 6.66 13.01
CA ASN A 285 10.09 7.64 14.05
C ASN A 285 9.69 9.06 13.68
N LEU A 286 9.68 9.39 12.38
CA LEU A 286 9.21 10.67 11.85
C LEU A 286 7.70 10.69 11.55
N GLU A 287 7.00 9.57 11.75
CA GLU A 287 5.55 9.46 11.51
C GLU A 287 5.14 10.01 10.14
N LEU A 288 5.84 9.59 9.07
CA LEU A 288 5.65 10.18 7.74
C LEU A 288 4.24 9.94 7.19
N THR A 289 3.76 8.71 7.25
CA THR A 289 2.46 8.30 6.64
C THR A 289 1.44 7.80 7.66
N LYS A 290 1.89 7.36 8.84
CA LYS A 290 1.05 6.83 9.92
C LYS A 290 1.59 7.26 11.27
N SER A 291 0.67 7.52 12.22
CA SER A 291 1.01 7.78 13.62
C SER A 291 1.48 6.51 14.32
N MET A 292 2.49 6.62 15.18
CA MET A 292 2.97 5.50 16.02
C MET A 292 1.95 5.08 17.07
N MET A 293 1.13 6.01 17.57
CA MET A 293 0.15 5.72 18.62
C MET A 293 -1.08 4.97 18.11
N THR A 294 -1.63 5.37 16.96
CA THR A 294 -2.92 4.86 16.45
C THR A 294 -2.78 3.98 15.22
N GLY A 295 -1.64 4.01 14.54
CA GLY A 295 -1.43 3.34 13.26
C GLY A 295 -2.15 4.00 12.08
N ASP A 296 -2.91 5.08 12.33
CA ASP A 296 -3.70 5.79 11.34
C ASP A 296 -2.91 6.91 10.64
N LYS A 297 -3.46 7.42 9.54
CA LYS A 297 -2.93 8.60 8.84
C LYS A 297 -2.97 9.86 9.72
N ARG A 298 -3.98 10.01 10.58
CA ARG A 298 -4.12 11.18 11.46
C ARG A 298 -2.90 11.36 12.36
N HIS A 299 -2.45 12.61 12.52
CA HIS A 299 -1.23 13.01 13.25
C HIS A 299 0.10 12.59 12.58
N SER A 300 0.08 12.21 11.30
CA SER A 300 1.30 12.01 10.49
C SER A 300 1.61 13.24 9.64
N LEU A 301 2.82 13.28 9.02
CA LEU A 301 3.16 14.34 8.06
C LEU A 301 2.21 14.31 6.85
N LEU A 302 1.88 13.12 6.35
CA LEU A 302 0.92 12.95 5.26
C LEU A 302 -0.45 13.55 5.59
N TRP A 303 -0.92 13.48 6.84
CA TRP A 303 -2.19 14.09 7.26
C TRP A 303 -2.17 15.62 7.12
N VAL A 304 -1.03 16.26 7.37
CA VAL A 304 -0.87 17.72 7.22
C VAL A 304 -0.89 18.11 5.75
N LEU A 305 -0.15 17.38 4.90
CA LEU A 305 0.11 17.73 3.51
C LEU A 305 -1.00 17.30 2.55
N ASP A 306 -1.71 16.20 2.85
CA ASP A 306 -2.71 15.64 1.95
C ASP A 306 -4.04 16.40 2.03
N LYS A 307 -4.20 17.34 1.12
CA LYS A 307 -5.43 18.08 0.81
C LYS A 307 -5.97 17.73 -0.57
N THR A 308 -5.50 16.63 -1.16
CA THR A 308 -5.91 16.15 -2.49
C THR A 308 -7.41 15.88 -2.56
N LYS A 309 -7.96 15.93 -3.77
CA LYS A 309 -9.38 15.72 -4.06
C LYS A 309 -9.65 14.42 -4.80
N THR A 310 -8.63 13.88 -5.48
CA THR A 310 -8.75 12.66 -6.28
C THR A 310 -8.06 11.46 -5.62
N PRO A 311 -8.53 10.21 -5.84
CA PRO A 311 -7.83 9.01 -5.36
C PRO A 311 -6.40 8.90 -5.91
N MET A 312 -6.19 9.22 -7.17
CA MET A 312 -4.89 9.24 -7.85
C MET A 312 -3.93 10.23 -7.18
N GLY A 313 -4.38 11.43 -6.85
CA GLY A 313 -3.60 12.43 -6.11
C GLY A 313 -3.21 11.97 -4.71
N ARG A 314 -4.10 11.25 -3.99
CA ARG A 314 -3.80 10.67 -2.66
C ARG A 314 -2.67 9.64 -2.72
N ARG A 315 -2.65 8.79 -3.73
CA ARG A 315 -1.55 7.84 -3.95
C ARG A 315 -0.26 8.57 -4.33
N MET A 316 -0.35 9.55 -5.20
CA MET A 316 0.80 10.32 -5.68
C MET A 316 1.50 11.10 -4.56
N ILE A 317 0.77 11.82 -3.70
CA ILE A 317 1.39 12.57 -2.58
C ILE A 317 2.04 11.64 -1.57
N ARG A 318 1.45 10.48 -1.30
CA ARG A 318 2.05 9.42 -0.49
C ARG A 318 3.36 8.93 -1.10
N ASN A 319 3.36 8.60 -2.39
CA ASN A 319 4.55 8.15 -3.11
C ASN A 319 5.67 9.20 -3.08
N TRP A 320 5.33 10.49 -3.22
CA TRP A 320 6.33 11.56 -3.14
C TRP A 320 6.94 11.66 -1.74
N LEU A 321 6.14 11.50 -0.71
CA LEU A 321 6.60 11.54 0.68
C LEU A 321 7.48 10.34 1.05
N GLU A 322 7.16 9.17 0.54
CA GLU A 322 7.92 7.95 0.77
C GLU A 322 9.22 7.88 -0.06
N ARG A 323 9.31 8.66 -1.16
CA ARG A 323 10.44 8.71 -2.09
C ARG A 323 10.80 10.17 -2.45
N PRO A 324 11.37 10.94 -1.50
CA PRO A 324 11.80 12.32 -1.78
C PRO A 324 12.93 12.34 -2.81
N LEU A 325 13.02 13.43 -3.57
CA LEU A 325 13.95 13.54 -4.69
C LEU A 325 15.36 13.92 -4.24
N MET A 326 16.37 13.44 -5.01
CA MET A 326 17.77 13.85 -4.89
C MET A 326 18.16 14.94 -5.92
N SER A 327 17.39 15.12 -6.97
CA SER A 327 17.69 16.09 -8.04
C SER A 327 17.19 17.48 -7.70
N ALA A 328 18.11 18.42 -7.46
CA ALA A 328 17.77 19.84 -7.23
C ALA A 328 16.89 20.42 -8.34
N ALA A 329 17.18 20.10 -9.60
CA ALA A 329 16.40 20.60 -10.73
C ALA A 329 14.94 20.12 -10.69
N GLN A 330 14.70 18.86 -10.34
CA GLN A 330 13.34 18.32 -10.23
C GLN A 330 12.61 18.88 -9.01
N ILE A 331 13.30 19.06 -7.89
CA ILE A 331 12.74 19.69 -6.68
C ILE A 331 12.30 21.13 -6.99
N ILE A 332 13.19 21.93 -7.57
CA ILE A 332 12.91 23.33 -7.92
C ILE A 332 11.77 23.42 -8.96
N LYS A 333 11.71 22.48 -9.90
CA LYS A 333 10.61 22.41 -10.88
C LYS A 333 9.25 22.21 -10.18
N ARG A 334 9.18 21.37 -9.14
CA ARG A 334 7.97 21.20 -8.30
C ARG A 334 7.68 22.44 -7.48
N GLN A 335 8.69 23.03 -6.82
CA GLN A 335 8.53 24.23 -5.99
C GLN A 335 8.00 25.41 -6.80
N ASN A 336 8.48 25.63 -8.02
CA ASN A 336 7.99 26.69 -8.90
C ASN A 336 6.51 26.50 -9.25
N ALA A 337 6.06 25.26 -9.46
CA ALA A 337 4.66 24.98 -9.69
C ALA A 337 3.80 25.20 -8.46
N VAL A 338 4.29 24.77 -7.29
CA VAL A 338 3.62 25.02 -6.00
C VAL A 338 3.54 26.51 -5.73
N GLY A 339 4.64 27.27 -5.97
CA GLY A 339 4.72 28.72 -5.77
C GLY A 339 3.68 29.47 -6.62
N GLU A 340 3.58 29.15 -7.91
CA GLU A 340 2.58 29.76 -8.78
C GLU A 340 1.14 29.52 -8.29
N LEU A 341 0.86 28.31 -7.74
CA LEU A 341 -0.45 28.00 -7.18
C LEU A 341 -0.68 28.64 -5.79
N VAL A 342 0.37 28.92 -5.01
CA VAL A 342 0.30 29.67 -3.74
C VAL A 342 -0.02 31.12 -4.02
N ASP A 343 0.69 31.73 -4.99
CA ASP A 343 0.57 33.16 -5.36
C ASP A 343 -0.75 33.46 -6.09
N ASN A 344 -1.42 32.43 -6.64
CA ASN A 344 -2.71 32.57 -7.31
C ASN A 344 -3.82 31.76 -6.61
N PRO A 345 -4.42 32.30 -5.53
CA PRO A 345 -5.48 31.62 -4.78
C PRO A 345 -6.72 31.28 -5.61
N GLU A 346 -7.09 32.16 -6.58
CA GLU A 346 -8.25 31.96 -7.44
C GLU A 346 -8.05 30.73 -8.35
N LEU A 347 -6.88 30.63 -8.99
CA LEU A 347 -6.53 29.47 -9.82
C LEU A 347 -6.53 28.18 -8.99
N ARG A 348 -5.90 28.21 -7.79
CA ARG A 348 -5.84 27.07 -6.89
C ARG A 348 -7.23 26.59 -6.49
N ASP A 349 -8.12 27.49 -6.10
CA ASP A 349 -9.49 27.14 -5.70
C ASP A 349 -10.31 26.58 -6.86
N LYS A 350 -10.24 27.20 -8.05
CA LYS A 350 -10.89 26.70 -9.27
C LYS A 350 -10.42 25.29 -9.65
N LEU A 351 -9.11 25.02 -9.61
CA LEU A 351 -8.54 23.70 -9.88
C LEU A 351 -9.05 22.69 -8.86
N ARG A 352 -8.98 23.00 -7.56
CA ARG A 352 -9.43 22.10 -6.50
C ARG A 352 -10.93 21.79 -6.57
N THR A 353 -11.72 22.76 -6.99
CA THR A 353 -13.17 22.57 -7.24
C THR A 353 -13.40 21.68 -8.44
N SER A 354 -12.65 21.86 -9.53
CA SER A 354 -12.74 21.03 -10.73
C SER A 354 -12.34 19.56 -10.49
N PHE A 355 -11.48 19.29 -9.51
CA PHE A 355 -11.12 17.92 -9.11
C PHE A 355 -12.21 17.20 -8.31
N SER A 356 -13.17 17.93 -7.74
CA SER A 356 -14.24 17.30 -6.97
C SER A 356 -15.12 16.43 -7.87
N GLY A 357 -15.21 15.13 -7.57
CA GLY A 357 -15.98 14.16 -8.37
C GLY A 357 -15.25 13.60 -9.59
N ILE A 358 -13.93 13.82 -9.72
CA ILE A 358 -13.08 13.04 -10.62
C ILE A 358 -12.94 11.63 -10.06
N SER A 359 -13.31 10.63 -10.86
CA SER A 359 -13.18 9.21 -10.53
C SER A 359 -11.73 8.73 -10.65
N ASP A 360 -11.45 7.55 -10.10
CA ASP A 360 -10.14 6.90 -10.23
C ASP A 360 -9.91 6.36 -11.64
N MET A 361 -9.40 7.23 -12.53
CA MET A 361 -9.16 6.87 -13.94
C MET A 361 -8.12 5.75 -14.08
N GLU A 362 -7.09 5.70 -13.23
CA GLU A 362 -6.04 4.68 -13.29
C GLU A 362 -6.65 3.29 -13.07
N ARG A 363 -7.34 3.09 -11.94
CA ARG A 363 -7.98 1.81 -11.59
C ARG A 363 -9.15 1.47 -12.50
N LEU A 364 -9.87 2.48 -12.98
CA LEU A 364 -10.97 2.28 -13.89
C LEU A 364 -10.49 1.76 -15.24
N MET A 365 -9.40 2.32 -15.79
CA MET A 365 -8.83 1.84 -17.03
C MET A 365 -8.36 0.40 -16.94
N THR A 366 -7.74 0.01 -15.85
CA THR A 366 -7.38 -1.39 -15.61
C THR A 366 -8.61 -2.30 -15.65
N ARG A 367 -9.72 -1.92 -15.00
CA ARG A 367 -10.95 -2.71 -15.05
C ARG A 367 -11.60 -2.76 -16.44
N ILE A 368 -11.49 -1.69 -17.21
CA ILE A 368 -11.92 -1.65 -18.62
C ILE A 368 -11.09 -2.65 -19.44
N ALA A 369 -9.78 -2.59 -19.33
CA ALA A 369 -8.83 -3.47 -19.99
C ALA A 369 -9.02 -4.96 -19.62
N TYR A 370 -9.24 -5.24 -18.35
CA TYR A 370 -9.56 -6.60 -17.87
C TYR A 370 -11.01 -7.02 -18.12
N SER A 371 -11.80 -6.21 -18.80
CA SER A 371 -13.19 -6.52 -19.13
C SER A 371 -14.13 -6.72 -17.93
N THR A 372 -13.78 -6.17 -16.76
CA THR A 372 -14.59 -6.25 -15.54
C THR A 372 -15.43 -5.00 -15.25
N ALA A 373 -15.14 -3.88 -15.93
CA ALA A 373 -15.89 -2.64 -15.79
C ALA A 373 -17.33 -2.76 -16.29
N ASN A 374 -18.27 -2.15 -15.56
CA ASN A 374 -19.68 -2.08 -15.87
C ASN A 374 -20.08 -0.74 -16.53
N ALA A 375 -21.35 -0.62 -16.96
CA ALA A 375 -21.83 0.57 -17.66
C ALA A 375 -21.83 1.85 -16.79
N LYS A 376 -22.09 1.74 -15.46
CA LYS A 376 -21.99 2.90 -14.54
C LYS A 376 -20.56 3.43 -14.43
N GLU A 377 -19.58 2.54 -14.48
CA GLU A 377 -18.18 2.91 -14.45
C GLU A 377 -17.75 3.64 -15.71
N LEU A 378 -18.27 3.27 -16.90
CA LEU A 378 -18.06 4.06 -18.11
C LEU A 378 -18.70 5.45 -18.01
N LYS A 379 -19.88 5.58 -17.41
CA LYS A 379 -20.48 6.92 -17.15
C LYS A 379 -19.63 7.73 -16.16
N SER A 380 -19.04 7.11 -15.13
CA SER A 380 -18.09 7.79 -14.24
C SER A 380 -16.85 8.30 -14.98
N LEU A 381 -16.35 7.52 -15.96
CA LEU A 381 -15.28 7.97 -16.86
C LEU A 381 -15.71 9.19 -17.67
N GLN A 382 -16.89 9.14 -18.29
CA GLN A 382 -17.46 10.25 -19.06
C GLN A 382 -17.54 11.53 -18.22
N GLN A 383 -18.11 11.45 -17.02
CA GLN A 383 -18.24 12.59 -16.10
C GLN A 383 -16.88 13.19 -15.71
N THR A 384 -15.85 12.35 -15.61
CA THR A 384 -14.48 12.78 -15.37
C THR A 384 -13.90 13.49 -16.60
N VAL A 385 -14.05 12.88 -17.79
CA VAL A 385 -13.53 13.42 -19.05
C VAL A 385 -14.15 14.78 -19.39
N GLN A 386 -15.44 14.97 -19.14
CA GLN A 386 -16.14 16.26 -19.33
C GLN A 386 -15.51 17.44 -18.57
N ARG A 387 -14.72 17.18 -17.53
CA ARG A 387 -14.03 18.23 -16.74
C ARG A 387 -12.65 18.59 -17.28
N LEU A 388 -12.05 17.72 -18.12
CA LEU A 388 -10.68 17.89 -18.63
C LEU A 388 -10.48 19.18 -19.43
N PRO A 389 -11.39 19.59 -20.36
CA PRO A 389 -11.24 20.83 -21.10
C PRO A 389 -11.16 22.07 -20.18
N GLN A 390 -11.99 22.12 -19.12
CA GLN A 390 -11.97 23.19 -18.14
C GLN A 390 -10.63 23.21 -17.37
N ILE A 391 -10.15 22.07 -16.88
CA ILE A 391 -8.86 21.99 -16.19
C ILE A 391 -7.72 22.45 -17.10
N LYS A 392 -7.71 22.00 -18.36
CA LYS A 392 -6.71 22.39 -19.34
C LYS A 392 -6.74 23.91 -19.63
N SER A 393 -7.93 24.50 -19.72
CA SER A 393 -8.08 25.93 -19.94
C SER A 393 -7.58 26.76 -18.75
N LEU A 394 -7.78 26.29 -17.50
CA LEU A 394 -7.24 26.94 -16.31
C LEU A 394 -5.70 26.97 -16.31
N LEU A 395 -5.05 25.98 -16.88
CA LEU A 395 -3.59 25.88 -16.96
C LEU A 395 -2.99 26.67 -18.11
N ALA A 396 -3.78 27.15 -19.08
CA ALA A 396 -3.27 27.85 -20.27
C ALA A 396 -2.48 29.12 -19.95
N GLY A 397 -2.78 29.80 -18.83
CA GLY A 397 -2.10 31.02 -18.37
C GLY A 397 -0.87 30.78 -17.49
N CYS A 398 -0.59 29.56 -17.08
CA CYS A 398 0.49 29.24 -16.16
C CYS A 398 1.87 29.45 -16.78
N GLN A 399 2.84 29.88 -15.95
CA GLN A 399 4.22 30.19 -16.37
C GLN A 399 5.19 29.06 -16.02
N SER A 400 4.96 28.33 -14.91
CA SER A 400 5.78 27.20 -14.46
C SER A 400 5.94 26.14 -15.54
N ALA A 401 7.16 25.70 -15.80
CA ALA A 401 7.45 24.66 -16.78
C ALA A 401 6.68 23.36 -16.48
N LEU A 402 6.56 22.98 -15.18
CA LEU A 402 5.84 21.76 -14.82
C LEU A 402 4.34 21.86 -15.09
N LEU A 403 3.70 23.01 -14.81
CA LEU A 403 2.28 23.21 -15.11
C LEU A 403 2.01 23.24 -16.62
N LYS A 404 2.94 23.79 -17.42
CA LYS A 404 2.88 23.72 -18.89
C LYS A 404 2.99 22.30 -19.42
N ASP A 405 3.94 21.50 -18.88
CA ASP A 405 4.11 20.09 -19.25
C ASP A 405 2.87 19.28 -18.90
N ILE A 406 2.28 19.53 -17.73
CA ILE A 406 1.02 18.89 -17.29
C ILE A 406 -0.12 19.28 -18.25
N SER A 407 -0.28 20.57 -18.57
CA SER A 407 -1.30 21.04 -19.52
C SER A 407 -1.15 20.38 -20.90
N GLY A 408 0.08 20.21 -21.38
CA GLY A 408 0.39 19.49 -22.62
C GLY A 408 0.11 17.98 -22.57
N SER A 409 0.15 17.39 -21.36
CA SER A 409 -0.07 15.96 -21.13
C SER A 409 -1.55 15.61 -20.91
N ILE A 410 -2.39 16.58 -20.55
CA ILE A 410 -3.84 16.39 -20.43
C ILE A 410 -4.46 16.36 -21.82
N ASP A 411 -4.94 15.19 -22.23
CA ASP A 411 -5.76 14.99 -23.43
C ASP A 411 -7.23 15.23 -23.05
N PRO A 412 -7.98 16.06 -23.78
CA PRO A 412 -9.41 16.26 -23.52
C PRO A 412 -10.27 15.01 -23.67
N LEU A 413 -9.83 13.99 -24.45
CA LEU A 413 -10.51 12.72 -24.67
C LEU A 413 -11.96 12.90 -25.20
N GLU A 414 -12.20 13.89 -26.05
CA GLU A 414 -13.54 14.23 -26.59
C GLU A 414 -14.15 13.05 -27.37
N ASP A 415 -13.33 12.29 -28.06
CA ASP A 415 -13.72 11.08 -28.79
C ASP A 415 -14.24 9.97 -27.87
N VAL A 416 -13.62 9.79 -26.69
CA VAL A 416 -14.05 8.83 -25.67
C VAL A 416 -15.35 9.30 -25.00
N GLU A 417 -15.43 10.60 -24.70
CA GLU A 417 -16.64 11.21 -24.13
C GLU A 417 -17.84 11.05 -25.05
N ASP A 418 -17.71 11.43 -26.34
CA ASP A 418 -18.75 11.31 -27.36
C ASP A 418 -19.20 9.85 -27.56
N LEU A 419 -18.24 8.91 -27.59
CA LEU A 419 -18.57 7.49 -27.69
C LEU A 419 -19.44 7.02 -26.52
N ILE A 420 -19.07 7.35 -25.28
CA ILE A 420 -19.81 6.93 -24.09
C ILE A 420 -21.20 7.63 -24.07
N ASP A 421 -21.24 8.92 -24.38
CA ASP A 421 -22.49 9.68 -24.39
C ASP A 421 -23.51 9.11 -25.39
N ARG A 422 -23.07 8.76 -26.59
CA ARG A 422 -23.95 8.16 -27.61
C ARG A 422 -24.34 6.73 -27.28
N ALA A 423 -23.44 5.93 -26.69
CA ALA A 423 -23.63 4.50 -26.54
C ALA A 423 -24.36 4.10 -25.25
N ILE A 424 -24.05 4.74 -24.12
CA ILE A 424 -24.48 4.33 -22.78
C ILE A 424 -25.65 5.19 -22.30
N SER A 425 -26.67 4.55 -21.72
CA SER A 425 -27.83 5.25 -21.17
C SER A 425 -27.43 6.16 -20.00
N GLU A 426 -28.22 7.22 -19.70
CA GLU A 426 -27.92 8.18 -18.64
C GLU A 426 -27.87 7.53 -17.26
N GLU A 427 -28.79 6.61 -17.00
CA GLU A 427 -28.85 5.84 -15.76
C GLU A 427 -28.77 4.33 -16.05
N PRO A 428 -27.57 3.81 -16.35
CA PRO A 428 -27.45 2.40 -16.71
C PRO A 428 -27.63 1.52 -15.46
N PRO A 429 -28.16 0.29 -15.62
CA PRO A 429 -28.32 -0.66 -14.53
C PRO A 429 -26.97 -1.09 -13.92
N LEU A 430 -27.02 -1.63 -12.71
CA LEU A 430 -25.83 -2.16 -12.04
C LEU A 430 -25.33 -3.45 -12.68
N THR A 431 -26.26 -4.28 -13.18
CA THR A 431 -25.93 -5.60 -13.73
C THR A 431 -26.29 -5.69 -15.21
N VAL A 432 -25.44 -6.37 -15.96
CA VAL A 432 -25.62 -6.60 -17.39
C VAL A 432 -26.88 -7.45 -17.73
N ARG A 433 -27.46 -8.14 -16.74
CA ARG A 433 -28.63 -9.00 -16.91
C ARG A 433 -29.97 -8.27 -16.91
N GLU A 434 -29.98 -7.02 -16.48
CA GLU A 434 -31.21 -6.23 -16.40
C GLU A 434 -31.64 -5.67 -17.75
N GLY A 435 -30.69 -5.46 -18.67
CA GLY A 435 -30.91 -4.72 -19.92
C GLY A 435 -31.04 -3.21 -19.68
N GLY A 436 -31.14 -2.43 -20.75
CA GLY A 436 -31.24 -0.96 -20.65
C GLY A 436 -29.90 -0.24 -20.49
N MET A 437 -28.79 -0.90 -20.80
CA MET A 437 -27.45 -0.31 -20.77
C MET A 437 -27.18 0.63 -21.94
N ILE A 438 -27.70 0.30 -23.11
CA ILE A 438 -27.44 1.01 -24.37
C ILE A 438 -28.48 2.11 -24.56
N LYS A 439 -28.04 3.30 -24.97
CA LYS A 439 -28.91 4.45 -25.24
C LYS A 439 -29.75 4.19 -26.50
N SER A 440 -31.02 4.62 -26.49
CA SER A 440 -31.87 4.52 -27.68
C SER A 440 -31.27 5.35 -28.83
N GLY A 441 -31.33 4.81 -30.06
CA GLY A 441 -30.72 5.43 -31.25
C GLY A 441 -29.25 5.07 -31.50
N TYR A 442 -28.60 4.30 -30.61
CA TYR A 442 -27.19 3.89 -30.83
C TYR A 442 -27.09 2.61 -31.67
N ASN A 443 -28.00 1.64 -31.50
CA ASN A 443 -28.00 0.41 -32.27
C ASN A 443 -29.43 0.04 -32.71
N GLU A 444 -29.65 0.02 -34.02
CA GLU A 444 -30.93 -0.19 -34.65
C GLU A 444 -31.57 -1.53 -34.25
N GLN A 445 -30.79 -2.60 -34.17
CA GLN A 445 -31.30 -3.92 -33.79
C GLN A 445 -31.75 -3.98 -32.32
N VAL A 446 -31.08 -3.26 -31.42
CA VAL A 446 -31.51 -3.15 -30.00
C VAL A 446 -32.83 -2.38 -29.93
N ASP A 447 -32.95 -1.30 -30.71
CA ASP A 447 -34.15 -0.48 -30.73
C ASP A 447 -35.35 -1.21 -31.36
N GLU A 448 -35.15 -1.99 -32.41
CA GLU A 448 -36.16 -2.89 -32.94
C GLU A 448 -36.69 -3.89 -31.92
N LEU A 449 -35.76 -4.53 -31.15
CA LEU A 449 -36.16 -5.50 -30.11
C LEU A 449 -36.92 -4.82 -28.95
N ARG A 450 -36.56 -3.58 -28.62
CA ARG A 450 -37.30 -2.78 -27.59
C ARG A 450 -38.71 -2.41 -28.09
N SER A 451 -38.83 -1.98 -29.36
CA SER A 451 -40.11 -1.68 -29.95
C SER A 451 -41.07 -2.91 -29.91
N VAL A 452 -40.57 -4.09 -30.24
CA VAL A 452 -41.35 -5.33 -30.12
C VAL A 452 -41.81 -5.59 -28.69
N MET A 453 -40.99 -5.22 -27.67
CA MET A 453 -41.35 -5.39 -26.26
C MET A 453 -42.42 -4.35 -25.84
N GLU A 454 -42.31 -3.08 -26.28
CA GLU A 454 -43.26 -2.01 -26.03
C GLU A 454 -44.59 -2.26 -26.73
N ASP A 455 -44.55 -2.63 -28.00
CA ASP A 455 -45.74 -3.02 -28.76
C ASP A 455 -46.41 -4.24 -28.13
N GLY A 456 -45.61 -5.20 -27.61
CA GLY A 456 -46.11 -6.32 -26.86
C GLY A 456 -46.89 -5.94 -25.59
N ALA A 457 -46.47 -4.93 -24.87
CA ALA A 457 -47.20 -4.40 -23.69
C ALA A 457 -48.52 -3.73 -24.10
N GLY A 458 -48.53 -3.03 -25.22
CA GLY A 458 -49.74 -2.46 -25.80
C GLY A 458 -50.73 -3.54 -26.25
N VAL A 459 -50.25 -4.64 -26.88
CA VAL A 459 -51.08 -5.80 -27.29
C VAL A 459 -51.67 -6.50 -26.05
N VAL A 460 -50.90 -6.64 -24.96
CA VAL A 460 -51.41 -7.19 -23.67
C VAL A 460 -52.58 -6.35 -23.13
N ALA A 461 -52.43 -5.01 -23.12
CA ALA A 461 -53.52 -4.10 -22.71
C ALA A 461 -54.72 -4.20 -23.64
N ALA A 462 -54.52 -4.35 -24.92
CA ALA A 462 -55.63 -4.56 -25.92
C ALA A 462 -56.31 -5.91 -25.71
N ILE A 463 -55.57 -6.98 -25.41
CA ILE A 463 -56.11 -8.29 -25.03
C ILE A 463 -56.94 -8.16 -23.77
N GLU A 464 -56.48 -7.45 -22.76
CA GLU A 464 -57.19 -7.21 -21.50
C GLU A 464 -58.55 -6.51 -21.77
N ALA A 465 -58.52 -5.45 -22.56
CA ALA A 465 -59.71 -4.69 -22.92
C ALA A 465 -60.70 -5.55 -23.69
N ARG A 466 -60.25 -6.26 -24.72
CA ARG A 466 -61.10 -7.17 -25.54
C ARG A 466 -61.65 -8.31 -24.71
N GLN A 467 -60.84 -8.93 -23.84
CA GLN A 467 -61.29 -10.04 -22.99
C GLN A 467 -62.29 -9.58 -21.92
N ARG A 468 -62.21 -8.34 -21.46
CA ARG A 468 -63.25 -7.74 -20.60
C ARG A 468 -64.56 -7.56 -21.33
N GLU A 469 -64.51 -7.12 -22.60
CA GLU A 469 -65.71 -6.92 -23.42
C GLU A 469 -66.34 -8.25 -23.81
N GLU A 470 -65.57 -9.21 -24.28
CA GLU A 470 -66.06 -10.54 -24.71
C GLU A 470 -66.65 -11.37 -23.55
N THR A 471 -66.02 -11.33 -22.37
CA THR A 471 -66.48 -12.11 -21.21
C THR A 471 -67.50 -11.41 -20.35
N GLY A 472 -67.62 -10.07 -20.49
CA GLY A 472 -68.43 -9.25 -19.61
C GLY A 472 -67.96 -9.17 -18.14
N ILE A 473 -66.74 -9.54 -17.88
CA ILE A 473 -66.14 -9.52 -16.53
C ILE A 473 -65.46 -8.16 -16.26
N PRO A 474 -66.08 -7.23 -15.51
CA PRO A 474 -65.52 -5.85 -15.36
C PRO A 474 -64.23 -5.75 -14.65
N LYS A 475 -63.89 -6.72 -13.77
CA LYS A 475 -62.66 -6.75 -12.93
C LYS A 475 -61.58 -7.72 -13.46
N LEU A 476 -61.69 -8.19 -14.70
CA LEU A 476 -60.66 -8.97 -15.33
C LEU A 476 -59.42 -8.13 -15.50
N LYS A 477 -58.24 -8.69 -15.14
CA LYS A 477 -56.93 -8.06 -15.31
C LYS A 477 -55.96 -9.06 -15.89
N VAL A 478 -55.10 -8.59 -16.80
CA VAL A 478 -53.96 -9.34 -17.23
C VAL A 478 -52.75 -8.97 -16.36
N GLY A 479 -52.11 -9.93 -15.73
CA GLY A 479 -50.94 -9.76 -14.89
C GLY A 479 -49.77 -10.63 -15.35
N TYR A 480 -48.58 -10.37 -14.81
CA TYR A 480 -47.37 -11.17 -15.07
C TYR A 480 -46.83 -11.75 -13.76
N ASN A 481 -46.40 -13.00 -13.79
CA ASN A 481 -45.72 -13.67 -12.68
C ASN A 481 -44.52 -14.45 -13.21
N ARG A 482 -43.36 -14.34 -12.54
CA ARG A 482 -42.10 -15.02 -12.96
C ARG A 482 -42.21 -16.55 -13.11
N VAL A 483 -43.14 -17.19 -12.34
CA VAL A 483 -43.34 -18.65 -12.34
C VAL A 483 -44.28 -19.12 -13.43
N PHE A 484 -45.36 -18.35 -13.68
CA PHE A 484 -46.45 -18.76 -14.58
C PHE A 484 -46.57 -17.94 -15.86
N GLY A 485 -45.77 -16.88 -16.02
CA GLY A 485 -45.83 -15.96 -17.13
C GLY A 485 -47.02 -14.97 -17.04
N TYR A 486 -47.51 -14.57 -18.23
CA TYR A 486 -48.75 -13.75 -18.29
C TYR A 486 -49.98 -14.59 -17.95
N TYR A 487 -50.88 -14.01 -17.15
CA TYR A 487 -52.12 -14.67 -16.75
C TYR A 487 -53.29 -13.66 -16.70
N ILE A 488 -54.48 -14.18 -16.89
CA ILE A 488 -55.73 -13.43 -16.66
C ILE A 488 -56.21 -13.71 -15.25
N GLU A 489 -56.39 -12.68 -14.47
CA GLU A 489 -56.91 -12.77 -13.10
C GLU A 489 -58.39 -12.42 -13.07
N VAL A 490 -59.20 -13.34 -12.57
CA VAL A 490 -60.66 -13.21 -12.43
C VAL A 490 -60.98 -13.39 -10.94
N THR A 491 -61.74 -12.44 -10.36
CA THR A 491 -62.22 -12.54 -8.97
C THR A 491 -63.25 -13.64 -8.83
N ASN A 492 -63.28 -14.33 -7.68
CA ASN A 492 -64.13 -15.46 -7.42
C ASN A 492 -65.62 -15.17 -7.66
N SER A 493 -66.07 -13.90 -7.61
CA SER A 493 -67.43 -13.45 -7.88
C SER A 493 -67.86 -13.64 -9.37
N TYR A 494 -66.90 -13.79 -10.26
CA TYR A 494 -67.15 -13.89 -11.70
C TYR A 494 -66.62 -15.22 -12.31
N LYS A 495 -66.28 -16.22 -11.49
CA LYS A 495 -65.69 -17.49 -11.96
C LYS A 495 -66.58 -18.26 -12.90
N ASP A 496 -67.95 -18.17 -12.76
CA ASP A 496 -68.92 -18.87 -13.56
C ASP A 496 -69.09 -18.25 -14.96
N MET A 497 -68.53 -17.06 -15.19
CA MET A 497 -68.57 -16.34 -16.46
C MET A 497 -67.26 -16.61 -17.30
N VAL A 498 -66.35 -17.37 -16.76
CA VAL A 498 -65.04 -17.66 -17.42
C VAL A 498 -65.29 -18.63 -18.59
N PRO A 499 -64.81 -18.33 -19.85
CA PRO A 499 -64.97 -19.22 -20.99
C PRO A 499 -64.20 -20.53 -20.80
N GLU A 500 -64.74 -21.61 -21.39
CA GLU A 500 -64.09 -22.94 -21.37
C GLU A 500 -62.70 -22.95 -22.01
N THR A 501 -62.41 -22.01 -22.88
CA THR A 501 -61.09 -21.83 -23.53
C THR A 501 -59.98 -21.37 -22.60
N TYR A 502 -60.36 -20.89 -21.37
CA TYR A 502 -59.38 -20.48 -20.39
C TYR A 502 -58.88 -21.69 -19.59
N ILE A 503 -57.52 -21.84 -19.58
CA ILE A 503 -56.84 -22.91 -18.85
C ILE A 503 -56.47 -22.37 -17.44
N ARG A 504 -57.11 -22.92 -16.43
CA ARG A 504 -56.82 -22.55 -15.04
C ARG A 504 -55.43 -22.99 -14.61
N LYS A 505 -54.63 -22.03 -14.05
CA LYS A 505 -53.25 -22.27 -13.57
C LYS A 505 -53.09 -22.20 -12.07
N GLN A 506 -53.80 -21.29 -11.42
CA GLN A 506 -53.70 -21.07 -9.96
C GLN A 506 -55.02 -20.61 -9.39
N THR A 507 -55.38 -21.16 -8.23
CA THR A 507 -56.51 -20.69 -7.39
C THR A 507 -55.91 -19.99 -6.17
N LEU A 508 -56.40 -18.75 -5.95
CA LEU A 508 -56.05 -17.92 -4.79
C LEU A 508 -57.33 -17.69 -3.94
N THR A 509 -57.16 -17.16 -2.74
CA THR A 509 -58.29 -16.96 -1.80
C THR A 509 -59.38 -16.09 -2.39
N ASN A 510 -59.07 -15.07 -3.18
CA ASN A 510 -60.00 -14.07 -3.70
C ASN A 510 -60.15 -14.06 -5.21
N CYS A 511 -59.36 -14.82 -5.96
CA CYS A 511 -59.33 -14.83 -7.43
C CYS A 511 -58.77 -16.15 -7.97
N GLU A 512 -59.07 -16.40 -9.23
CA GLU A 512 -58.44 -17.48 -9.99
C GLU A 512 -57.60 -16.89 -11.14
N ARG A 513 -56.53 -17.59 -11.50
CA ARG A 513 -55.62 -17.20 -12.61
C ARG A 513 -55.70 -18.17 -13.75
N TYR A 514 -55.87 -17.63 -14.94
CA TYR A 514 -56.03 -18.40 -16.17
C TYR A 514 -55.03 -17.97 -17.21
N ILE A 515 -54.76 -18.84 -18.19
CA ILE A 515 -54.01 -18.51 -19.40
C ILE A 515 -54.84 -18.84 -20.64
N THR A 516 -54.59 -18.10 -21.72
CA THR A 516 -55.11 -18.39 -23.05
C THR A 516 -53.94 -18.74 -23.99
N GLN A 517 -54.23 -19.45 -25.10
CA GLN A 517 -53.23 -19.80 -26.09
C GLN A 517 -52.57 -18.54 -26.70
N GLU A 518 -53.39 -17.53 -27.02
CA GLU A 518 -52.91 -16.23 -27.53
C GLU A 518 -51.95 -15.55 -26.58
N LEU A 519 -52.31 -15.52 -25.29
CA LEU A 519 -51.43 -14.90 -24.26
C LEU A 519 -50.12 -15.64 -24.15
N LYS A 520 -50.12 -16.96 -24.27
CA LYS A 520 -48.91 -17.79 -24.26
C LYS A 520 -48.01 -17.59 -25.48
N GLU A 521 -48.58 -17.41 -26.66
CA GLU A 521 -47.83 -17.12 -27.88
C GLU A 521 -47.23 -15.73 -27.85
N LEU A 522 -47.98 -14.73 -27.33
CA LEU A 522 -47.48 -13.38 -27.13
C LEU A 522 -46.35 -13.35 -26.07
N GLU A 523 -46.48 -14.09 -24.97
CA GLU A 523 -45.48 -14.27 -23.97
C GLU A 523 -44.17 -14.79 -24.57
N GLY A 524 -44.27 -15.86 -25.41
CA GLY A 524 -43.09 -16.44 -26.10
C GLY A 524 -42.38 -15.43 -26.99
N LYS A 525 -43.09 -14.53 -27.65
CA LYS A 525 -42.52 -13.46 -28.47
C LYS A 525 -41.83 -12.39 -27.63
N ILE A 526 -42.50 -11.90 -26.56
CA ILE A 526 -41.98 -10.84 -25.68
C ILE A 526 -40.75 -11.33 -24.92
N MET A 527 -40.81 -12.54 -24.33
CA MET A 527 -39.67 -13.10 -23.57
C MET A 527 -38.49 -13.38 -24.48
N GLY A 528 -38.72 -13.95 -25.67
CA GLY A 528 -37.69 -14.18 -26.65
C GLY A 528 -37.07 -12.87 -27.21
N ALA A 529 -37.82 -11.80 -27.31
CA ALA A 529 -37.28 -10.47 -27.66
C ALA A 529 -36.46 -9.89 -26.50
N LYS A 530 -36.91 -10.04 -25.25
CA LYS A 530 -36.19 -9.57 -24.07
C LYS A 530 -34.82 -10.23 -23.91
N ASP A 531 -34.79 -11.58 -23.94
CA ASP A 531 -33.51 -12.32 -23.78
C ASP A 531 -32.53 -11.98 -24.91
N ARG A 532 -33.00 -11.81 -26.13
CA ARG A 532 -32.19 -11.38 -27.28
C ARG A 532 -31.71 -9.92 -27.13
N SER A 533 -32.57 -9.02 -26.67
CA SER A 533 -32.22 -7.61 -26.42
C SER A 533 -31.09 -7.51 -25.38
N VAL A 534 -31.25 -8.20 -24.24
CA VAL A 534 -30.21 -8.21 -23.19
C VAL A 534 -28.87 -8.77 -23.69
N ALA A 535 -28.91 -9.88 -24.44
CA ALA A 535 -27.69 -10.47 -25.01
C ALA A 535 -27.02 -9.53 -26.04
N LEU A 536 -27.81 -8.89 -26.94
CA LEU A 536 -27.28 -7.95 -27.92
C LEU A 536 -26.74 -6.67 -27.26
N GLU A 537 -27.48 -6.11 -26.28
CA GLU A 537 -26.99 -4.96 -25.50
C GLU A 537 -25.65 -5.25 -24.84
N TYR A 538 -25.46 -6.46 -24.30
CA TYR A 538 -24.18 -6.88 -23.71
C TYR A 538 -23.06 -6.96 -24.76
N GLN A 539 -23.34 -7.49 -25.95
CA GLN A 539 -22.36 -7.51 -27.06
C GLN A 539 -21.96 -6.11 -27.50
N VAL A 540 -22.93 -5.21 -27.67
CA VAL A 540 -22.68 -3.80 -28.00
C VAL A 540 -21.86 -3.12 -26.90
N PHE A 541 -22.22 -3.32 -25.65
CA PHE A 541 -21.48 -2.82 -24.50
C PHE A 541 -20.02 -3.31 -24.50
N CYS A 542 -19.78 -4.59 -24.74
CA CYS A 542 -18.43 -5.15 -24.84
C CYS A 542 -17.61 -4.49 -25.96
N SER A 543 -18.21 -4.23 -27.13
CA SER A 543 -17.54 -3.52 -28.23
C SER A 543 -17.18 -2.08 -27.87
N VAL A 544 -18.08 -1.35 -27.18
CA VAL A 544 -17.79 0.00 -26.68
C VAL A 544 -16.63 -0.02 -25.68
N ARG A 545 -16.67 -0.94 -24.71
CA ARG A 545 -15.61 -1.12 -23.71
C ARG A 545 -14.27 -1.46 -24.34
N GLU A 546 -14.24 -2.35 -25.35
CA GLU A 546 -13.03 -2.69 -26.08
C GLU A 546 -12.47 -1.48 -26.87
N THR A 547 -13.33 -0.68 -27.46
CA THR A 547 -12.91 0.55 -28.15
C THR A 547 -12.22 1.51 -27.19
N ILE A 548 -12.79 1.70 -25.99
CA ILE A 548 -12.18 2.55 -24.95
C ILE A 548 -10.86 1.94 -24.44
N SER A 549 -10.78 0.61 -24.32
CA SER A 549 -9.55 -0.08 -23.89
C SER A 549 -8.36 0.19 -24.81
N ARG A 550 -8.59 0.39 -26.11
CA ARG A 550 -7.53 0.74 -27.06
C ARG A 550 -6.90 2.11 -26.79
N GLU A 551 -7.61 3.01 -26.09
CA GLU A 551 -7.15 4.33 -25.72
C GLU A 551 -6.46 4.37 -24.33
N THR A 552 -6.16 3.22 -23.72
CA THR A 552 -5.59 3.10 -22.37
C THR A 552 -4.39 4.01 -22.15
N GLN A 553 -3.43 4.07 -23.08
CA GLN A 553 -2.22 4.89 -22.90
C GLN A 553 -2.52 6.38 -22.81
N ARG A 554 -3.44 6.91 -23.63
CA ARG A 554 -3.86 8.34 -23.62
C ARG A 554 -4.55 8.67 -22.29
N ILE A 555 -5.47 7.82 -21.86
CA ILE A 555 -6.26 8.01 -20.63
C ILE A 555 -5.35 7.93 -19.40
N GLN A 556 -4.44 6.95 -19.33
CA GLN A 556 -3.51 6.81 -18.21
C GLN A 556 -2.49 7.94 -18.14
N LYS A 557 -1.98 8.43 -19.28
CA LYS A 557 -1.12 9.63 -19.31
C LYS A 557 -1.85 10.85 -18.76
N THR A 558 -3.12 11.02 -19.11
CA THR A 558 -3.97 12.10 -18.57
C THR A 558 -4.23 11.93 -17.08
N ALA A 559 -4.53 10.71 -16.63
CA ALA A 559 -4.74 10.39 -15.22
C ALA A 559 -3.49 10.71 -14.37
N LYS A 560 -2.31 10.33 -14.84
CA LYS A 560 -1.02 10.65 -14.17
C LYS A 560 -0.78 12.17 -14.11
N ALA A 561 -1.09 12.90 -15.19
CA ALA A 561 -0.99 14.35 -15.19
C ALA A 561 -1.93 15.00 -14.17
N LEU A 562 -3.17 14.50 -14.04
CA LEU A 562 -4.13 14.96 -13.03
C LEU A 562 -3.67 14.63 -11.61
N ALA A 563 -3.10 13.44 -11.38
CA ALA A 563 -2.57 13.04 -10.08
C ALA A 563 -1.45 13.98 -9.61
N VAL A 564 -0.52 14.31 -10.51
CA VAL A 564 0.56 15.28 -10.24
C VAL A 564 -0.01 16.67 -9.97
N LEU A 565 -0.97 17.13 -10.76
CA LEU A 565 -1.60 18.44 -10.59
C LEU A 565 -2.35 18.57 -9.28
N ASP A 566 -3.14 17.55 -8.90
CA ASP A 566 -3.86 17.51 -7.60
C ASP A 566 -2.88 17.49 -6.42
N THR A 567 -1.76 16.77 -6.56
CA THR A 567 -0.68 16.76 -5.55
C THR A 567 -0.05 18.14 -5.39
N LEU A 568 0.27 18.83 -6.49
CA LEU A 568 0.82 20.20 -6.44
C LEU A 568 -0.17 21.19 -5.82
N ALA A 569 -1.45 21.09 -6.18
CA ALA A 569 -2.52 21.90 -5.60
C ALA A 569 -2.71 21.61 -4.11
N SER A 570 -2.54 20.35 -3.68
CA SER A 570 -2.57 19.95 -2.29
C SER A 570 -1.43 20.56 -1.47
N LEU A 571 -0.19 20.50 -1.99
CA LEU A 571 0.98 21.12 -1.37
C LEU A 571 0.84 22.64 -1.28
N ALA A 572 0.32 23.27 -2.34
CA ALA A 572 0.06 24.71 -2.36
C ALA A 572 -1.02 25.11 -1.35
N GLU A 573 -2.08 24.32 -1.20
CA GLU A 573 -3.12 24.57 -0.19
C GLU A 573 -2.60 24.42 1.22
N ALA A 574 -1.80 23.37 1.50
CA ALA A 574 -1.16 23.19 2.79
C ALA A 574 -0.20 24.35 3.11
N ALA A 575 0.56 24.82 2.11
CA ALA A 575 1.50 25.94 2.27
C ALA A 575 0.77 27.25 2.59
N ALA A 576 -0.29 27.58 1.84
CA ALA A 576 -1.06 28.80 2.03
C ALA A 576 -1.80 28.80 3.37
N THR A 577 -2.40 27.66 3.76
CA THR A 577 -3.17 27.56 5.01
C THR A 577 -2.28 27.69 6.24
N ASN A 578 -1.04 27.15 6.19
CA ASN A 578 -0.15 27.09 7.35
C ASN A 578 0.99 28.10 7.28
N ASN A 579 0.98 29.05 6.37
CA ASN A 579 2.03 30.08 6.19
C ASN A 579 3.43 29.46 6.07
N TYR A 580 3.61 28.53 5.10
CA TYR A 580 4.90 27.92 4.80
C TYR A 580 5.67 28.77 3.78
N CYS A 581 7.00 28.78 3.86
CA CYS A 581 7.86 29.48 2.92
C CYS A 581 8.45 28.54 1.86
N CYS A 582 8.78 29.06 0.70
CA CYS A 582 9.55 28.37 -0.33
C CYS A 582 11.01 28.21 0.15
N PRO A 583 11.53 26.98 0.37
CA PRO A 583 12.93 26.82 0.74
C PRO A 583 13.82 26.96 -0.49
N GLN A 584 15.00 27.57 -0.32
CA GLN A 584 16.06 27.50 -1.32
C GLN A 584 16.69 26.10 -1.30
N ILE A 585 16.94 25.54 -2.47
CA ILE A 585 17.58 24.22 -2.59
C ILE A 585 18.99 24.40 -3.13
N SER A 586 19.96 23.88 -2.40
CA SER A 586 21.37 23.99 -2.73
C SER A 586 22.10 22.64 -2.66
N THR A 587 23.27 22.57 -3.24
CA THR A 587 24.18 21.40 -3.17
C THR A 587 25.38 21.67 -2.25
N ASN A 588 25.35 22.78 -1.50
CA ASN A 588 26.46 23.21 -0.63
C ASN A 588 26.53 22.42 0.68
N GLY A 589 25.57 21.54 0.96
CA GLY A 589 25.51 20.73 2.18
C GLY A 589 25.05 21.48 3.45
N VAL A 590 24.65 22.75 3.33
CA VAL A 590 24.18 23.57 4.46
C VAL A 590 22.67 23.38 4.66
N ILE A 591 22.25 23.30 5.91
CA ILE A 591 20.84 23.35 6.33
C ILE A 591 20.72 24.58 7.24
N ASP A 592 20.14 25.68 6.74
CA ASP A 592 19.89 26.90 7.50
C ASP A 592 18.38 27.17 7.52
N ILE A 593 17.78 27.03 8.70
CA ILE A 593 16.34 27.19 8.92
C ILE A 593 16.15 28.31 9.95
N LYS A 594 15.36 29.34 9.59
CA LYS A 594 14.99 30.42 10.49
C LYS A 594 13.52 30.30 10.90
N ASP A 595 13.28 30.39 12.22
CA ASP A 595 11.95 30.25 12.79
C ASP A 595 11.22 28.97 12.33
N GLY A 596 11.95 27.84 12.32
CA GLY A 596 11.39 26.54 11.97
C GLY A 596 10.32 26.08 12.97
N ARG A 597 9.25 25.45 12.45
CA ARG A 597 8.12 24.93 13.23
C ARG A 597 7.88 23.45 12.90
N HIS A 598 7.32 22.71 13.86
CA HIS A 598 7.01 21.29 13.63
C HIS A 598 5.64 21.15 12.94
N PRO A 599 5.56 20.68 11.70
CA PRO A 599 4.32 20.74 10.90
C PRO A 599 3.15 19.99 11.55
N VAL A 600 3.41 18.83 12.14
CA VAL A 600 2.36 18.00 12.76
C VAL A 600 1.94 18.55 14.11
N VAL A 601 2.89 18.92 14.97
CA VAL A 601 2.58 19.45 16.30
C VAL A 601 1.82 20.77 16.19
N GLU A 602 2.24 21.68 15.28
CA GLU A 602 1.55 22.93 15.01
C GLU A 602 0.09 22.69 14.56
N ALA A 603 -0.14 21.73 13.67
CA ALA A 603 -1.47 21.37 13.20
C ALA A 603 -2.38 20.79 14.32
N ILE A 604 -1.80 20.08 15.29
CA ILE A 604 -2.53 19.54 16.46
C ILE A 604 -2.90 20.63 17.46
N MET A 605 -2.06 21.67 17.60
CA MET A 605 -2.26 22.76 18.57
C MET A 605 -3.46 23.67 18.26
N ASN A 606 -4.13 23.49 17.11
CA ASN A 606 -5.38 24.19 16.75
C ASN A 606 -5.35 25.70 17.01
N GLY A 607 -4.28 26.38 16.55
CA GLY A 607 -4.15 27.84 16.68
C GLY A 607 -3.43 28.34 17.93
N ALA A 608 -3.03 27.48 18.86
CA ALA A 608 -2.08 27.88 19.89
C ALA A 608 -0.70 28.13 19.25
N PRO A 609 0.05 29.18 19.68
CA PRO A 609 1.33 29.51 19.06
C PRO A 609 2.38 28.42 19.30
N PHE A 610 2.97 27.91 18.24
CA PHE A 610 4.16 27.06 18.33
C PHE A 610 5.41 27.96 18.56
N VAL A 611 6.34 27.53 19.40
CA VAL A 611 7.60 28.26 19.62
C VAL A 611 8.59 27.89 18.48
N PRO A 612 8.91 28.82 17.57
CA PRO A 612 9.80 28.55 16.47
C PRO A 612 11.26 28.45 16.91
N ASN A 613 12.08 27.73 16.17
CA ASN A 613 13.49 27.54 16.44
C ASN A 613 14.35 27.69 15.20
N ASP A 614 15.51 28.32 15.36
CA ASP A 614 16.54 28.40 14.32
C ASP A 614 17.39 27.12 14.31
N THR A 615 17.91 26.77 13.16
CA THR A 615 18.83 25.66 12.97
C THR A 615 19.85 25.99 11.90
N VAL A 616 21.13 25.79 12.21
CA VAL A 616 22.20 25.84 11.23
C VAL A 616 23.03 24.58 11.37
N LEU A 617 23.11 23.79 10.32
CA LEU A 617 24.02 22.64 10.17
C LEU A 617 24.80 22.84 8.89
N ASP A 618 26.12 22.70 8.95
CA ASP A 618 27.01 22.82 7.81
C ASP A 618 27.97 21.63 7.70
N THR A 619 28.89 21.66 6.76
CA THR A 619 29.92 20.62 6.58
C THR A 619 31.27 21.01 7.19
N SER A 620 31.33 22.15 7.91
CA SER A 620 32.55 22.73 8.47
C SER A 620 32.49 22.89 9.98
N ASP A 621 31.96 24.00 10.46
CA ASP A 621 32.07 24.43 11.85
C ASP A 621 30.90 23.97 12.74
N ASN A 622 29.77 23.63 12.19
CA ASN A 622 28.58 23.19 12.91
C ASN A 622 27.96 21.93 12.25
N ARG A 623 28.76 20.88 12.15
CA ARG A 623 28.27 19.58 11.61
C ARG A 623 27.43 18.82 12.61
N CYS A 624 27.80 18.93 13.89
CA CYS A 624 27.15 18.20 14.94
C CYS A 624 26.66 19.15 16.05
N MET A 625 25.34 19.09 16.31
CA MET A 625 24.72 19.82 17.42
C MET A 625 24.51 18.85 18.58
N ILE A 626 25.21 19.04 19.68
CA ILE A 626 24.94 18.35 20.94
C ILE A 626 23.85 19.13 21.66
N ILE A 627 22.70 18.49 21.91
CA ILE A 627 21.52 19.15 22.51
C ILE A 627 21.27 18.57 23.88
N THR A 628 21.46 19.41 24.94
CA THR A 628 21.24 19.05 26.32
C THR A 628 19.93 19.64 26.88
N GLY A 629 19.45 19.06 27.97
CA GLY A 629 18.23 19.49 28.67
C GLY A 629 17.23 18.33 28.92
N PRO A 630 16.13 18.58 29.67
CA PRO A 630 15.18 17.53 30.03
C PRO A 630 14.30 17.08 28.85
N ASN A 631 13.77 15.84 28.89
CA ASN A 631 13.00 15.26 27.80
C ASN A 631 11.69 16.01 27.49
N MET A 632 10.97 16.46 28.51
CA MET A 632 9.70 17.18 28.33
C MET A 632 9.87 18.61 27.75
N ALA A 633 11.09 19.09 27.59
CA ALA A 633 11.35 20.42 27.09
C ALA A 633 11.30 20.57 25.56
N GLY A 634 11.25 19.45 24.80
CA GLY A 634 11.02 19.43 23.36
C GLY A 634 12.22 19.14 22.47
N LYS A 635 13.32 18.56 23.00
CA LYS A 635 14.52 18.16 22.23
C LYS A 635 14.17 17.28 21.03
N SER A 636 13.50 16.15 21.27
CA SER A 636 13.12 15.19 20.24
C SER A 636 12.16 15.80 19.20
N THR A 637 11.25 16.69 19.63
CA THR A 637 10.35 17.44 18.74
C THR A 637 11.14 18.36 17.80
N TYR A 638 12.16 19.09 18.35
CA TYR A 638 13.03 19.95 17.56
C TYR A 638 13.85 19.17 16.52
N MET A 639 14.44 18.04 16.90
CA MET A 639 15.23 17.23 15.96
C MET A 639 14.35 16.62 14.84
N ARG A 640 13.17 16.09 15.19
CA ARG A 640 12.21 15.60 14.20
C ARG A 640 11.72 16.70 13.26
N GLN A 641 11.48 17.91 13.78
CA GLN A 641 11.11 19.08 12.98
C GLN A 641 12.10 19.34 11.84
N ILE A 642 13.40 19.27 12.11
CA ILE A 642 14.45 19.51 11.10
C ILE A 642 14.40 18.45 10.02
N ALA A 643 14.31 17.16 10.38
CA ALA A 643 14.20 16.08 9.41
C ALA A 643 12.93 16.20 8.55
N LEU A 644 11.79 16.54 9.16
CA LEU A 644 10.53 16.75 8.42
C LEU A 644 10.63 17.93 7.45
N ILE A 645 11.26 19.04 7.85
CA ILE A 645 11.50 20.19 6.96
C ILE A 645 12.37 19.81 5.77
N VAL A 646 13.44 19.03 5.99
CA VAL A 646 14.31 18.55 4.91
C VAL A 646 13.55 17.63 3.95
N ILE A 647 12.76 16.68 4.47
CA ILE A 647 11.95 15.78 3.65
C ILE A 647 10.91 16.58 2.85
N MET A 648 10.21 17.54 3.48
CA MET A 648 9.26 18.42 2.80
C MET A 648 9.93 19.21 1.68
N ALA A 649 11.13 19.76 1.91
CA ALA A 649 11.89 20.46 0.89
C ALA A 649 12.23 19.54 -0.29
N GLN A 650 12.68 18.30 -0.03
CA GLN A 650 13.09 17.35 -1.08
C GLN A 650 11.93 16.69 -1.83
N ILE A 651 10.69 16.74 -1.34
CA ILE A 651 9.51 16.40 -2.16
C ILE A 651 9.06 17.56 -3.07
N GLY A 652 9.63 18.75 -2.90
CA GLY A 652 9.24 19.97 -3.65
C GLY A 652 8.12 20.78 -2.97
N SER A 653 7.88 20.56 -1.68
CA SER A 653 6.92 21.32 -0.87
C SER A 653 7.54 22.60 -0.31
N PHE A 654 6.70 23.56 0.04
CA PHE A 654 7.04 24.63 0.95
C PHE A 654 7.15 24.08 2.38
N VAL A 655 7.88 24.78 3.25
CA VAL A 655 8.27 24.31 4.59
C VAL A 655 7.81 25.25 5.69
N PRO A 656 7.51 24.73 6.90
CA PRO A 656 7.08 25.52 8.05
C PRO A 656 8.24 26.29 8.69
N ALA A 657 8.67 27.35 8.04
CA ALA A 657 9.74 28.25 8.47
C ALA A 657 9.47 29.67 7.99
N ARG A 658 10.22 30.67 8.53
CA ARG A 658 10.24 32.01 7.95
C ARG A 658 11.08 32.06 6.68
N SER A 659 12.23 31.39 6.71
CA SER A 659 13.09 31.13 5.55
C SER A 659 13.91 29.87 5.77
N ALA A 660 14.26 29.18 4.70
CA ALA A 660 15.11 27.99 4.76
C ALA A 660 16.02 27.90 3.55
N ASP A 661 17.30 27.56 3.75
CA ASP A 661 18.24 27.09 2.74
C ASP A 661 18.57 25.64 3.05
N ILE A 662 18.19 24.73 2.17
CA ILE A 662 18.29 23.30 2.40
C ILE A 662 19.24 22.68 1.37
N GLY A 663 20.45 22.35 1.86
CA GLY A 663 21.37 21.48 1.15
C GLY A 663 20.81 20.06 1.03
N ILE A 664 20.82 19.50 -0.17
CA ILE A 664 20.32 18.16 -0.43
C ILE A 664 21.05 17.16 0.47
N VAL A 665 20.30 16.28 1.12
CA VAL A 665 20.82 15.13 1.87
C VAL A 665 20.47 13.83 1.14
N ASP A 666 21.35 12.86 1.22
CA ASP A 666 21.21 11.55 0.55
C ASP A 666 20.44 10.53 1.39
N ALA A 667 20.49 10.68 2.72
CA ALA A 667 19.77 9.83 3.64
C ALA A 667 19.36 10.58 4.91
N VAL A 668 18.28 10.16 5.54
CA VAL A 668 17.89 10.58 6.89
C VAL A 668 17.80 9.34 7.76
N PHE A 669 18.64 9.31 8.77
CA PHE A 669 18.68 8.26 9.79
C PHE A 669 18.18 8.77 11.12
N THR A 670 17.39 7.97 11.83
CA THR A 670 16.85 8.35 13.13
C THR A 670 16.97 7.23 14.14
N ARG A 671 17.55 7.54 15.30
CA ARG A 671 17.44 6.73 16.51
C ARG A 671 16.75 7.58 17.57
N VAL A 672 15.47 7.31 17.83
CA VAL A 672 14.62 8.08 18.76
C VAL A 672 13.85 7.11 19.63
N GLY A 673 14.12 7.12 20.95
CA GLY A 673 13.39 6.38 21.99
C GLY A 673 13.16 4.89 21.73
N ALA A 674 13.34 4.03 22.71
CA ALA A 674 13.01 2.61 22.56
C ALA A 674 11.49 2.41 22.60
N ALA A 675 10.91 1.82 21.59
CA ALA A 675 9.70 1.03 21.75
C ALA A 675 10.15 -0.37 22.16
N ASP A 676 9.63 -0.90 23.26
CA ASP A 676 9.86 -2.27 23.67
C ASP A 676 9.36 -3.20 22.56
N ASP A 677 10.27 -3.87 21.86
CA ASP A 677 9.92 -4.91 20.89
C ASP A 677 9.80 -6.25 21.62
N LEU A 678 8.69 -6.40 22.35
CA LEU A 678 8.37 -7.64 23.08
C LEU A 678 8.23 -8.83 22.14
N ALA A 679 8.02 -8.62 20.86
CA ALA A 679 7.79 -9.68 19.89
C ALA A 679 9.07 -10.42 19.49
N THR A 680 10.24 -9.78 19.53
CA THR A 680 11.52 -10.40 19.14
C THR A 680 12.33 -10.94 20.32
N GLY A 681 11.92 -10.66 21.57
CA GLY A 681 12.62 -11.11 22.78
C GLY A 681 14.03 -10.51 22.96
N ARG A 682 14.41 -9.50 22.16
CA ARG A 682 15.69 -8.80 22.27
C ARG A 682 15.63 -7.72 23.35
N SER A 683 16.72 -7.51 24.08
CA SER A 683 16.79 -6.41 25.06
C SER A 683 16.73 -5.07 24.31
N THR A 684 16.10 -4.06 24.92
CA THR A 684 16.03 -2.69 24.40
C THR A 684 17.40 -2.12 24.04
N PHE A 685 18.42 -2.44 24.82
CA PHE A 685 19.80 -2.04 24.54
C PHE A 685 20.38 -2.71 23.30
N MET A 686 20.11 -4.01 23.06
CA MET A 686 20.56 -4.70 21.86
C MET A 686 19.89 -4.16 20.60
N VAL A 687 18.60 -3.81 20.67
CA VAL A 687 17.89 -3.15 19.56
C VAL A 687 18.52 -1.79 19.27
N GLU A 688 18.79 -1.00 20.33
CA GLU A 688 19.46 0.30 20.22
C GLU A 688 20.81 0.18 19.52
N MET A 689 21.65 -0.75 19.94
CA MET A 689 22.99 -0.94 19.37
C MET A 689 22.94 -1.44 17.93
N SER A 690 21.94 -2.27 17.59
CA SER A 690 21.73 -2.69 16.18
C SER A 690 21.35 -1.52 15.30
N GLU A 691 20.42 -0.64 15.74
CA GLU A 691 20.04 0.56 14.99
C GLU A 691 21.21 1.52 14.81
N VAL A 692 22.02 1.75 15.86
CA VAL A 692 23.23 2.57 15.78
C VAL A 692 24.25 1.96 14.82
N SER A 693 24.47 0.64 14.87
CA SER A 693 25.37 -0.07 13.96
C SER A 693 24.96 0.10 12.50
N ASP A 694 23.66 -0.04 12.21
CA ASP A 694 23.11 0.14 10.85
C ASP A 694 23.30 1.59 10.36
N ILE A 695 23.12 2.59 11.21
CA ILE A 695 23.38 3.99 10.90
C ILE A 695 24.85 4.20 10.56
N LEU A 696 25.77 3.75 11.44
CA LEU A 696 27.21 3.97 11.27
C LEU A 696 27.78 3.28 10.02
N LYS A 697 27.18 2.16 9.58
CA LYS A 697 27.59 1.44 8.36
C LYS A 697 27.06 2.07 7.07
N ASN A 698 25.88 2.69 7.11
CA ASN A 698 25.15 3.11 5.91
C ASN A 698 25.13 4.62 5.68
N ALA A 699 25.44 5.42 6.70
CA ALA A 699 25.46 6.87 6.58
C ALA A 699 26.67 7.34 5.77
N THR A 700 26.52 8.49 5.11
CA THR A 700 27.58 9.19 4.37
C THR A 700 27.80 10.59 4.95
N GLN A 701 28.78 11.31 4.48
CA GLN A 701 29.01 12.72 4.85
C GLN A 701 27.84 13.65 4.47
N ASN A 702 27.00 13.25 3.51
CA ASN A 702 25.84 14.02 3.06
C ASN A 702 24.55 13.67 3.82
N SER A 703 24.60 12.66 4.69
CA SER A 703 23.43 12.20 5.45
C SER A 703 23.06 13.16 6.58
N LEU A 704 21.81 13.15 6.99
CA LEU A 704 21.30 13.77 8.21
C LEU A 704 21.01 12.70 9.23
N ILE A 705 21.68 12.75 10.37
CA ILE A 705 21.60 11.76 11.43
C ILE A 705 20.94 12.38 12.67
N ILE A 706 19.95 11.70 13.24
CA ILE A 706 19.28 12.07 14.50
C ILE A 706 19.51 10.96 15.51
N LEU A 707 20.24 11.29 16.58
CA LEU A 707 20.56 10.38 17.68
C LEU A 707 19.98 10.95 18.98
N ASP A 708 18.97 10.27 19.54
CA ASP A 708 18.29 10.69 20.74
C ASP A 708 18.58 9.70 21.87
N GLU A 709 19.33 10.16 22.88
CA GLU A 709 19.61 9.44 24.13
C GLU A 709 20.33 8.10 23.96
N ILE A 710 21.43 8.08 23.22
CA ILE A 710 22.25 6.88 23.03
C ILE A 710 22.91 6.47 24.36
N GLY A 711 22.94 5.15 24.63
CA GLY A 711 23.61 4.55 25.77
C GLY A 711 22.77 4.50 27.06
N ARG A 712 21.47 4.79 26.99
CA ARG A 712 20.57 4.84 28.15
C ARG A 712 20.19 3.45 28.69
N GLY A 713 20.32 2.40 27.89
CA GLY A 713 19.91 1.03 28.23
C GLY A 713 20.92 0.21 29.02
N THR A 714 22.06 0.79 29.46
CA THR A 714 23.15 0.10 30.17
C THR A 714 23.68 0.92 31.36
N SER A 715 24.80 0.50 31.98
CA SER A 715 25.41 1.26 33.09
C SER A 715 25.86 2.66 32.63
N THR A 716 25.87 3.62 33.53
CA THR A 716 26.13 5.03 33.20
C THR A 716 27.49 5.21 32.51
N PHE A 717 28.53 4.54 32.94
CA PHE A 717 29.87 4.68 32.36
C PHE A 717 29.99 4.00 31.00
N ASP A 718 29.42 2.80 30.82
CA ASP A 718 29.41 2.11 29.54
C ASP A 718 28.59 2.90 28.53
N GLY A 719 27.39 3.35 28.91
CA GLY A 719 26.52 4.15 28.07
C GLY A 719 27.18 5.46 27.62
N MET A 720 27.85 6.18 28.55
CA MET A 720 28.58 7.39 28.23
C MET A 720 29.77 7.13 27.30
N SER A 721 30.52 6.03 27.53
CA SER A 721 31.66 5.64 26.68
C SER A 721 31.23 5.35 25.26
N ILE A 722 30.14 4.57 25.08
CA ILE A 722 29.54 4.28 23.79
C ILE A 722 29.04 5.56 23.12
N ALA A 723 28.26 6.39 23.83
CA ALA A 723 27.73 7.64 23.30
C ALA A 723 28.85 8.58 22.83
N ARG A 724 29.96 8.67 23.58
CA ARG A 724 31.14 9.43 23.19
C ARG A 724 31.79 8.86 21.93
N ALA A 725 32.04 7.56 21.88
CA ALA A 725 32.67 6.91 20.74
C ALA A 725 31.82 7.08 19.44
N VAL A 726 30.48 6.91 19.53
CA VAL A 726 29.56 7.17 18.42
C VAL A 726 29.64 8.64 17.98
N LEU A 727 29.62 9.58 18.94
CA LEU A 727 29.73 11.01 18.63
C LEU A 727 31.05 11.33 17.90
N GLU A 728 32.17 10.82 18.39
CA GLU A 728 33.48 10.98 17.74
C GLU A 728 33.48 10.41 16.34
N PHE A 729 32.91 9.23 16.12
CA PHE A 729 32.82 8.59 14.82
C PHE A 729 32.01 9.39 13.81
N VAL A 730 30.79 9.84 14.19
CA VAL A 730 29.90 10.57 13.27
C VAL A 730 30.40 11.98 12.97
N CYS A 731 31.13 12.64 13.89
CA CYS A 731 31.55 14.02 13.74
C CYS A 731 32.90 14.17 13.04
N LYS A 732 33.85 13.20 13.18
CA LYS A 732 35.18 13.30 12.56
C LYS A 732 35.07 13.14 11.04
N LYS A 733 35.63 14.09 10.25
CA LYS A 733 35.67 14.04 8.79
C LYS A 733 36.44 12.84 8.24
N LYS A 734 37.37 12.28 9.00
CA LYS A 734 38.15 11.11 8.62
C LYS A 734 37.35 9.81 8.67
N THR A 735 36.33 9.75 9.54
CA THR A 735 35.47 8.58 9.68
C THR A 735 34.17 8.75 8.89
N LEU A 736 33.28 9.64 9.32
CA LEU A 736 31.99 9.88 8.65
C LEU A 736 31.77 11.35 8.28
N GLY A 737 31.84 12.28 9.24
CA GLY A 737 31.67 13.71 9.02
C GLY A 737 30.26 14.14 8.61
N ALA A 738 29.21 13.40 9.05
CA ALA A 738 27.83 13.63 8.70
C ALA A 738 27.18 14.77 9.52
N LYS A 739 26.14 15.41 8.96
CA LYS A 739 25.31 16.36 9.70
C LYS A 739 24.52 15.63 10.78
N THR A 740 24.77 15.97 12.05
CA THR A 740 24.24 15.18 13.16
C THR A 740 23.55 16.06 14.21
N LEU A 741 22.37 15.64 14.65
CA LEU A 741 21.67 16.14 15.81
C LEU A 741 21.76 15.09 16.92
N PHE A 742 22.45 15.41 18.00
CA PHE A 742 22.76 14.48 19.07
C PHE A 742 22.15 14.99 20.40
N ALA A 743 21.01 14.43 20.80
CA ALA A 743 20.44 14.75 22.11
C ALA A 743 20.96 13.78 23.18
N THR A 744 21.34 14.32 24.30
CA THR A 744 21.90 13.53 25.41
C THR A 744 21.56 14.08 26.76
N HIS A 745 21.56 13.21 27.76
CA HIS A 745 21.54 13.56 29.20
C HIS A 745 22.94 13.54 29.83
N TYR A 746 23.94 13.08 29.09
CA TYR A 746 25.33 13.11 29.56
C TYR A 746 25.92 14.51 29.38
N HIS A 747 25.91 15.32 30.43
CA HIS A 747 26.46 16.68 30.42
C HIS A 747 27.95 16.69 30.11
N GLU A 748 28.63 15.62 30.44
CA GLU A 748 30.08 15.44 30.21
C GLU A 748 30.42 15.51 28.69
N LEU A 749 29.51 15.11 27.83
CA LEU A 749 29.68 15.19 26.36
C LEU A 749 29.72 16.65 25.84
N THR A 750 29.31 17.63 26.61
CA THR A 750 29.45 19.05 26.21
C THR A 750 30.91 19.49 26.09
N ALA A 751 31.83 18.83 26.79
CA ALA A 751 33.27 19.08 26.64
C ALA A 751 33.78 18.76 25.23
N MET A 752 33.07 17.96 24.45
CA MET A 752 33.49 17.58 23.10
C MET A 752 33.52 18.76 22.11
N GLU A 753 32.83 19.87 22.40
CA GLU A 753 32.92 21.10 21.59
C GLU A 753 34.34 21.68 21.55
N GLY A 754 35.10 21.54 22.63
CA GLY A 754 36.50 21.98 22.69
C GLY A 754 37.50 20.96 22.11
N LEU A 755 37.08 19.73 21.90
CA LEU A 755 37.94 18.60 21.48
C LEU A 755 37.75 18.18 20.05
N LEU A 756 36.58 18.42 19.46
CA LEU A 756 36.23 17.98 18.09
C LEU A 756 35.83 19.17 17.23
N ASP A 757 36.43 19.27 16.04
CA ASP A 757 36.05 20.25 15.05
C ASP A 757 34.63 19.98 14.51
N GLY A 758 33.84 21.06 14.37
CA GLY A 758 32.48 20.98 13.84
C GLY A 758 31.43 20.52 14.85
N VAL A 759 31.78 20.41 16.14
CA VAL A 759 30.83 20.12 17.22
C VAL A 759 30.45 21.43 17.92
N LYS A 760 29.14 21.62 18.18
CA LYS A 760 28.60 22.78 18.87
C LYS A 760 27.54 22.35 19.89
N ASN A 761 27.62 22.96 21.10
CA ASN A 761 26.66 22.72 22.16
C ASN A 761 25.43 23.62 22.05
N TYR A 762 24.29 23.05 22.30
CA TYR A 762 22.99 23.72 22.39
C TYR A 762 22.23 23.21 23.62
N SER A 763 21.37 24.03 24.15
CA SER A 763 20.50 23.67 25.25
C SER A 763 19.10 24.28 25.08
N ILE A 764 18.13 23.75 25.83
CA ILE A 764 16.79 24.35 25.86
C ILE A 764 16.78 25.50 26.88
N ALA A 765 16.33 26.68 26.44
CA ALA A 765 16.20 27.83 27.28
C ALA A 765 15.18 27.59 28.40
N VAL A 766 15.60 27.89 29.65
CA VAL A 766 14.80 27.70 30.84
C VAL A 766 14.68 29.05 31.57
N LYS A 767 13.48 29.37 32.05
CA LYS A 767 13.25 30.54 32.88
C LYS A 767 12.93 30.08 34.32
N LYS A 768 13.83 30.42 35.26
CA LYS A 768 13.62 30.19 36.71
C LYS A 768 12.88 31.37 37.33
N ARG A 769 11.83 31.10 38.12
CA ARG A 769 11.17 32.07 38.99
C ARG A 769 11.06 31.47 40.39
N GLY A 770 12.08 31.72 41.23
CA GLY A 770 12.21 31.07 42.55
C GLY A 770 12.38 29.54 42.36
N ASP A 771 11.52 28.75 42.99
CA ASP A 771 11.49 27.27 42.88
C ASP A 771 10.74 26.73 41.69
N ASP A 772 10.13 27.62 40.86
CA ASP A 772 9.37 27.20 39.67
C ASP A 772 10.18 27.41 38.40
N ILE A 773 10.11 26.39 37.53
CA ILE A 773 10.81 26.36 36.24
C ILE A 773 9.80 26.33 35.10
N THR A 774 10.02 27.20 34.11
CA THR A 774 9.28 27.22 32.86
C THR A 774 10.23 26.91 31.69
N PHE A 775 9.96 25.84 30.96
CA PHE A 775 10.70 25.53 29.75
C PHE A 775 10.18 26.40 28.59
N LEU A 776 11.07 27.24 28.04
CA LEU A 776 10.70 28.15 26.94
C LEU A 776 10.61 27.44 25.60
N ARG A 777 10.98 26.16 25.49
CA ARG A 777 11.01 25.36 24.26
C ARG A 777 11.84 25.99 23.13
N ARG A 778 12.78 26.85 23.47
CA ARG A 778 13.69 27.53 22.55
C ARG A 778 15.09 26.96 22.71
N ILE A 779 15.67 26.56 21.58
CA ILE A 779 17.05 26.07 21.51
C ILE A 779 17.99 27.28 21.47
N VAL A 780 18.97 27.29 22.35
CA VAL A 780 19.97 28.34 22.45
C VAL A 780 21.37 27.76 22.42
N ARG A 781 22.33 28.54 22.00
CA ARG A 781 23.77 28.20 21.98
C ARG A 781 24.30 28.05 23.40
N GLY A 782 25.11 27.03 23.64
CA GLY A 782 25.73 26.70 24.92
C GLY A 782 25.15 25.43 25.55
N GLY A 783 25.93 24.79 26.45
CA GLY A 783 25.51 23.64 27.24
C GLY A 783 24.53 24.04 28.35
N ALA A 784 23.75 23.12 28.88
CA ALA A 784 23.00 23.29 30.12
C ALA A 784 23.93 22.95 31.30
N ASP A 785 24.10 23.91 32.23
CA ASP A 785 24.98 23.74 33.39
C ASP A 785 24.31 22.95 34.55
N GLU A 786 22.98 22.77 34.49
CA GLU A 786 22.20 22.11 35.55
C GLU A 786 21.30 20.98 34.98
N SER A 787 21.13 19.93 35.77
CA SER A 787 20.13 18.91 35.52
C SER A 787 18.77 19.36 36.09
N PHE A 788 17.69 19.19 35.33
CA PHE A 788 16.32 19.58 35.69
C PHE A 788 15.40 18.41 36.02
N GLY A 789 15.95 17.20 36.24
CA GLY A 789 15.15 15.99 36.46
C GLY A 789 14.23 16.06 37.68
N ILE A 790 14.73 16.67 38.80
CA ILE A 790 13.97 16.80 40.03
C ILE A 790 12.82 17.82 39.87
N GLU A 791 13.05 18.89 39.13
CA GLU A 791 12.05 19.89 38.80
C GLU A 791 10.94 19.31 37.87
N VAL A 792 11.31 18.47 36.92
CA VAL A 792 10.36 17.74 36.08
C VAL A 792 9.52 16.78 36.95
N ALA A 793 10.14 16.08 37.90
CA ALA A 793 9.42 15.23 38.84
C ALA A 793 8.37 16.01 39.65
N LYS A 794 8.72 17.23 40.13
CA LYS A 794 7.78 18.13 40.78
C LYS A 794 6.60 18.50 39.86
N LEU A 795 6.88 18.88 38.60
CA LEU A 795 5.86 19.20 37.58
C LEU A 795 4.94 18.03 37.26
N ALA A 796 5.46 16.81 37.30
CA ALA A 796 4.70 15.57 37.10
C ALA A 796 3.84 15.15 38.29
N GLY A 797 3.90 15.89 39.42
CA GLY A 797 3.09 15.63 40.60
C GLY A 797 3.71 14.63 41.60
N VAL A 798 5.02 14.37 41.53
CA VAL A 798 5.71 13.58 42.56
C VAL A 798 5.61 14.30 43.91
N PRO A 799 5.30 13.60 45.04
CA PRO A 799 5.11 14.23 46.33
C PRO A 799 6.30 15.12 46.77
N ASP A 800 6.00 16.28 47.33
CA ASP A 800 7.02 17.28 47.75
C ASP A 800 8.07 16.73 48.73
N SER A 801 7.72 15.76 49.56
CA SER A 801 8.65 15.06 50.45
C SER A 801 9.76 14.33 49.69
N VAL A 802 9.39 13.65 48.59
CA VAL A 802 10.32 12.92 47.69
C VAL A 802 11.20 13.89 46.93
N VAL A 803 10.59 14.96 46.38
CA VAL A 803 11.30 16.02 45.66
C VAL A 803 12.35 16.70 46.53
N ARG A 804 11.99 17.06 47.80
CA ARG A 804 12.93 17.66 48.76
C ARG A 804 14.08 16.70 49.09
N ARG A 805 13.78 15.42 49.33
CA ARG A 805 14.83 14.43 49.62
C ARG A 805 15.76 14.23 48.42
N ALA A 806 15.18 14.15 47.18
CA ALA A 806 15.97 14.05 45.95
C ALA A 806 16.95 15.24 45.79
N LYS A 807 16.53 16.48 46.08
CA LYS A 807 17.43 17.67 46.06
C LYS A 807 18.60 17.56 47.04
N VAL A 808 18.38 16.99 48.23
CA VAL A 808 19.45 16.76 49.20
C VAL A 808 20.43 15.70 48.69
N ILE A 809 19.90 14.56 48.17
CA ILE A 809 20.74 13.48 47.64
C ILE A 809 21.56 13.99 46.44
N LEU A 810 20.96 14.79 45.57
CA LEU A 810 21.68 15.34 44.40
C LEU A 810 22.88 16.18 44.84
N LYS A 811 22.71 17.05 45.87
CA LYS A 811 23.82 17.83 46.40
C LYS A 811 24.93 16.96 47.03
N GLU A 812 24.57 15.87 47.71
CA GLU A 812 25.53 14.91 48.26
C GLU A 812 26.33 14.22 47.14
N LEU A 813 25.67 13.86 46.02
CA LEU A 813 26.31 13.23 44.87
C LEU A 813 27.20 14.20 44.10
N GLU A 814 26.78 15.45 43.92
CA GLU A 814 27.57 16.49 43.25
C GLU A 814 28.87 16.86 44.04
N GLN A 815 28.83 16.82 45.37
CA GLN A 815 30.01 17.03 46.19
C GLN A 815 31.03 15.87 46.09
N ASN A 816 30.61 14.68 45.71
CA ASN A 816 31.44 13.50 45.54
C ASN A 816 31.87 13.23 44.07
N LYS A 817 31.62 14.16 43.15
CA LYS A 817 32.05 14.01 41.76
C LYS A 817 33.57 13.90 41.65
N ILE A 818 34.04 12.79 41.07
CA ILE A 818 35.42 12.64 40.60
C ILE A 818 35.52 13.48 39.31
N ASP A 819 36.42 14.47 39.28
CA ASP A 819 36.74 15.25 38.09
C ASP A 819 37.31 14.33 37.01
N ILE A 820 36.51 14.05 35.99
CA ILE A 820 36.95 13.32 34.78
C ILE A 820 37.52 14.37 33.82
N GLU A 821 38.86 14.64 33.95
CA GLU A 821 39.58 15.40 32.91
C GLU A 821 39.69 14.60 31.61
N PHE A 822 39.05 15.05 30.58
CA PHE A 822 39.18 14.53 29.23
C PHE A 822 40.45 15.11 28.59
N LYS A 823 41.46 14.26 28.35
CA LYS A 823 42.65 14.63 27.53
C LYS A 823 42.37 14.21 26.08
N ALA A 824 42.72 15.07 25.14
CA ALA A 824 42.80 14.72 23.72
C ALA A 824 44.04 13.86 23.54
N GLU A 825 43.93 12.56 23.69
CA GLU A 825 44.91 11.62 23.13
C GLU A 825 44.55 11.39 21.70
N ASP A 826 45.52 11.65 20.79
CA ASP A 826 45.47 11.12 19.42
C ASP A 826 45.42 9.61 19.55
N ALA A 827 44.23 9.04 19.56
CA ALA A 827 44.05 7.62 19.32
C ALA A 827 44.43 7.39 17.86
N VAL A 828 45.69 7.04 17.67
CA VAL A 828 46.17 6.38 16.47
C VAL A 828 45.32 5.12 16.39
N LEU A 829 44.29 5.18 15.55
CA LEU A 829 43.68 3.96 15.04
C LEU A 829 44.78 3.31 14.18
N GLU A 830 45.55 2.41 14.77
CA GLU A 830 46.29 1.43 13.99
C GLU A 830 45.24 0.80 13.05
N GLU A 831 45.57 0.80 11.76
CA GLU A 831 44.87 0.01 10.77
C GLU A 831 44.99 -1.45 11.19
N GLU A 832 44.11 -1.93 12.04
CA GLU A 832 43.81 -3.35 12.15
C GLU A 832 43.10 -3.75 10.88
N GLU A 833 43.83 -4.51 10.06
CA GLU A 833 43.27 -5.31 8.95
C GLU A 833 41.93 -5.89 9.37
N ASP A 834 40.98 -5.84 8.45
CA ASP A 834 39.61 -6.36 8.55
C ASP A 834 39.46 -7.59 9.48
N ILE A 835 39.20 -7.35 10.77
CA ILE A 835 38.68 -8.38 11.65
C ILE A 835 37.17 -8.33 11.47
N GLN A 836 36.70 -9.08 10.49
CA GLN A 836 35.32 -9.56 10.45
C GLN A 836 34.99 -10.22 11.80
N TYR A 837 34.32 -9.52 12.70
CA TYR A 837 33.72 -10.14 13.86
C TYR A 837 32.60 -11.10 13.42
N ASN A 838 33.04 -12.32 13.05
CA ASN A 838 32.14 -13.44 12.85
C ASN A 838 31.86 -14.04 14.23
N PHE A 839 30.68 -13.78 14.82
CA PHE A 839 30.25 -14.45 16.06
C PHE A 839 30.28 -15.98 15.97
N ALA A 840 30.15 -16.53 14.77
CA ALA A 840 30.35 -17.95 14.47
C ALA A 840 31.83 -18.41 14.56
N ALA A 841 32.80 -17.50 14.51
CA ALA A 841 34.23 -17.84 14.61
C ALA A 841 34.71 -18.05 16.05
N ASN A 842 34.14 -17.35 17.04
CA ASN A 842 34.51 -17.52 18.45
C ASN A 842 34.09 -18.90 19.00
N GLY A 843 32.88 -19.36 18.67
CA GLY A 843 32.47 -20.69 19.09
C GLY A 843 33.23 -21.82 18.43
N LYS A 844 33.65 -21.67 17.16
CA LYS A 844 34.51 -22.62 16.47
C LYS A 844 35.91 -22.66 17.06
N ASN A 845 36.46 -21.52 17.50
CA ASN A 845 37.77 -21.46 18.15
C ASN A 845 37.74 -22.09 19.54
N GLU A 846 36.66 -21.96 20.33
CA GLU A 846 36.52 -22.58 21.64
C GLU A 846 36.46 -24.11 21.53
N ILE A 847 35.72 -24.66 20.58
CA ILE A 847 35.66 -26.10 20.29
C ILE A 847 37.07 -26.61 19.86
N LEU A 848 37.74 -25.87 19.00
CA LEU A 848 39.11 -26.20 18.54
C LEU A 848 40.13 -26.16 19.69
N GLU A 849 40.02 -25.23 20.62
CA GLU A 849 40.92 -25.15 21.79
C GLU A 849 40.68 -26.33 22.76
N ILE A 850 39.41 -26.69 23.01
CA ILE A 850 39.08 -27.85 23.85
C ILE A 850 39.62 -29.13 23.19
N LEU A 851 39.44 -29.29 21.88
CA LEU A 851 39.98 -30.41 21.11
C LEU A 851 41.53 -30.49 21.17
N LYS A 852 42.22 -29.36 21.04
CA LYS A 852 43.71 -29.31 21.12
C LYS A 852 44.23 -29.59 22.54
N ALA A 853 43.51 -29.16 23.56
CA ALA A 853 43.89 -29.38 24.97
C ALA A 853 43.58 -30.78 25.47
N THR A 854 42.78 -31.56 24.77
CA THR A 854 42.36 -32.90 25.14
C THR A 854 43.41 -33.95 24.71
N ASP A 855 44.19 -34.51 25.66
CA ASP A 855 45.10 -35.61 25.38
C ASP A 855 44.34 -36.93 25.34
N VAL A 856 44.04 -37.40 24.13
CA VAL A 856 43.25 -38.63 23.86
C VAL A 856 43.89 -39.91 24.47
N ASN A 857 45.23 -39.90 24.69
CA ASN A 857 45.94 -41.05 25.20
C ASN A 857 45.80 -41.24 26.73
N THR A 858 45.30 -40.23 27.44
CA THR A 858 45.12 -40.24 28.89
C THR A 858 43.67 -40.44 29.31
N LEU A 859 42.72 -40.41 28.37
CA LEU A 859 41.29 -40.52 28.63
C LEU A 859 40.82 -41.98 28.70
N THR A 860 39.99 -42.29 29.66
CA THR A 860 39.22 -43.55 29.66
C THR A 860 38.12 -43.55 28.58
N PRO A 861 37.62 -44.70 28.10
CA PRO A 861 36.58 -44.73 27.09
C PRO A 861 35.30 -43.95 27.46
N ILE A 862 34.96 -43.87 28.75
CA ILE A 862 33.81 -43.15 29.26
C ILE A 862 34.02 -41.64 29.21
N GLU A 863 35.19 -41.17 29.63
CA GLU A 863 35.59 -39.75 29.55
C GLU A 863 35.71 -39.28 28.10
N ALA A 864 36.23 -40.08 27.19
CA ALA A 864 36.29 -39.78 25.77
C ALA A 864 34.91 -39.60 25.17
N MET A 865 33.94 -40.49 25.52
CA MET A 865 32.52 -40.34 25.08
C MET A 865 31.85 -39.11 25.67
N GLN A 866 32.14 -38.76 26.93
CA GLN A 866 31.59 -37.57 27.57
C GLN A 866 32.11 -36.30 26.90
N THR A 867 33.43 -36.23 26.66
CA THR A 867 34.05 -35.09 25.98
C THR A 867 33.54 -34.92 24.56
N LEU A 868 33.32 -36.03 23.84
CA LEU A 868 32.74 -36.00 22.49
C LEU A 868 31.28 -35.54 22.49
N TYR A 869 30.50 -35.95 23.48
CA TYR A 869 29.11 -35.51 23.65
C TYR A 869 29.04 -34.00 23.95
N ASP A 870 29.89 -33.50 24.86
CA ASP A 870 29.93 -32.11 25.23
C ASP A 870 30.39 -31.20 24.04
N LEU A 871 31.36 -31.68 23.28
CA LEU A 871 31.80 -31.01 22.05
C LEU A 871 30.71 -31.00 20.97
N LYS A 872 29.97 -32.08 20.80
CA LYS A 872 28.85 -32.15 19.87
C LYS A 872 27.72 -31.23 20.29
N LYS A 873 27.37 -31.19 21.58
CA LYS A 873 26.36 -30.28 22.10
C LYS A 873 26.73 -28.81 21.88
N LYS A 874 27.99 -28.42 22.14
CA LYS A 874 28.50 -27.09 21.86
C LYS A 874 28.54 -26.77 20.35
N ALA A 875 28.73 -27.75 19.49
CA ALA A 875 28.69 -27.58 18.04
C ALA A 875 27.27 -27.44 17.49
N GLU A 876 26.26 -28.01 18.17
CA GLU A 876 24.84 -27.88 17.83
C GLU A 876 24.24 -26.55 18.34
N GLU A 877 24.89 -25.90 19.34
CA GLU A 877 24.52 -24.59 19.91
C GLU A 877 25.14 -23.42 19.14
N LEU A 878 26.00 -23.69 18.14
CA LEU A 878 26.68 -22.74 17.24
C LEU A 878 26.01 -22.66 15.87
#